data_f6516c7f57e74c5b452a7a5716c0133b
#
_entry.id   f6516c7f57e74c5b452a7a5716c0133b
#
_cell.length_a   1.000
_cell.length_b   1.000
_cell.length_c   1.000
_cell.angle_alpha   90.00
_cell.angle_beta   90.00
_cell.angle_gamma   90.00
#
_symmetry.space_group_name_H-M   'P 1'
#
loop_
_entity.id
_entity.type
_entity.pdbx_description
1 polymer ?
#
loop_
_entity_poly.entity_id
_entity_poly.type
_entity_poly.pdbx_seq_one_letter_code
_entity_poly.pdbx_strand_id
1 'polypeptide(L)'
;MTYEDFILTKIPRIKPAGFKPSVPLHAKLFEWQKLIVDWALRQGRAALFEDCGLGKTIQQIEWSRQVAMHTRKPVLILCPLAVADQTVREAEKFGFPQVQHVRQPEEIRPGVPGTYITNYERLDLFREIVPQLGGVVLDESSILKSFTGKTRRDLTATFRETPYRLCCTATPAPNDFTELGQHAEFLGVCSAPEMLATWFINDTADTGTWRLKKHAEEDFWRWVASWAACVSKPSDLGFPDGDFVLPPLNLIPVWVEVDEAQVADGELFRTAAMSATGVNSEMRLSIEARCKAAADIANSEDTAWVIWCNLNDEADELLLRVKDCVEVRGSDRAEHKETKLRKFTFGEVKRIITKASIAGYGLNWQHCHNVICFPSYSFEDFYQLIRRTYRFGQKQAVNCYMVLPRTAGGVLKTLREKLERYETMRDAMKFSAETLLNTQRKITMKTDIDTTANENWTLHNGDCVRVAETLADESIDFSVFSPPFADLFVYSADVQDMGNCRSMDDFLQQFGFLVKHLYRVTKPGRLCAVHCTDLLATKWKDGEIELKNFSGKIIDLFRAENWLYHCRVTIWKDPVVEMQRTKSLGLLYKQLLKDSAMSRVGLPEYVVIFRKPGKNAVPISHERDDYPLELWQKDASPVWMDIDQTNVLNGRMARENRDERHICPLQLDVINRLLRLYSNPGELVYSPFAGIGSEGYCAVKMKRRFVGSELKPSYYRLACAYLREAVNESKSLFEGVAQ
;
A
#
# COMPACT_ATOMS: atom_id res chain seq x y z
N MET A 1 -15.65 -16.80 -19.23
CA MET A 1 -15.63 -16.20 -17.88
C MET A 1 -16.83 -15.28 -17.79
N THR A 2 -17.70 -15.44 -16.80
CA THR A 2 -18.81 -14.51 -16.54
C THR A 2 -18.30 -13.22 -15.92
N TYR A 3 -19.16 -12.19 -15.87
CA TYR A 3 -18.80 -10.93 -15.19
C TYR A 3 -18.55 -11.16 -13.70
N GLU A 4 -19.38 -11.96 -13.05
CA GLU A 4 -19.23 -12.35 -11.64
C GLU A 4 -17.90 -13.05 -11.38
N ASP A 5 -17.55 -14.03 -12.22
CA ASP A 5 -16.27 -14.74 -12.12
C ASP A 5 -15.10 -13.76 -12.23
N PHE A 6 -15.20 -12.81 -13.16
CA PHE A 6 -14.15 -11.78 -13.33
C PHE A 6 -14.04 -10.89 -12.07
N ILE A 7 -15.14 -10.35 -11.55
CA ILE A 7 -15.15 -9.52 -10.35
C ILE A 7 -14.52 -10.26 -9.16
N LEU A 8 -14.80 -11.56 -9.02
CA LEU A 8 -14.18 -12.37 -7.97
C LEU A 8 -12.67 -12.51 -8.12
N THR A 9 -12.12 -12.40 -9.34
CA THR A 9 -10.66 -12.43 -9.56
C THR A 9 -9.95 -11.14 -9.14
N LYS A 10 -10.66 -10.01 -9.08
CA LYS A 10 -10.10 -8.71 -8.65
C LYS A 10 -9.70 -8.70 -7.18
N ILE A 11 -10.30 -9.57 -6.38
CA ILE A 11 -9.96 -9.70 -4.97
C ILE A 11 -8.73 -10.58 -4.87
N PRO A 12 -7.58 -10.07 -4.40
CA PRO A 12 -6.40 -10.88 -4.19
C PRO A 12 -6.73 -11.97 -3.15
N ARG A 13 -6.99 -13.18 -3.59
CA ARG A 13 -7.20 -14.32 -2.72
C ARG A 13 -5.97 -15.19 -2.75
N ILE A 14 -5.39 -15.41 -1.58
CA ILE A 14 -4.40 -16.47 -1.44
C ILE A 14 -5.16 -17.78 -1.49
N LYS A 15 -4.82 -18.61 -2.48
CA LYS A 15 -5.21 -20.03 -2.43
C LYS A 15 -4.22 -20.69 -1.48
N PRO A 16 -4.68 -21.19 -0.31
CA PRO A 16 -3.82 -21.96 0.56
C PRO A 16 -3.15 -23.10 -0.25
N ALA A 17 -1.83 -23.06 -0.33
CA ALA A 17 -1.04 -24.05 -1.07
C ALA A 17 -0.30 -25.00 -0.13
N GLY A 18 -0.67 -24.99 1.16
CA GLY A 18 -0.04 -25.75 2.22
C GLY A 18 -0.68 -27.11 2.48
N PHE A 19 -0.41 -27.65 3.64
CA PHE A 19 -0.82 -28.99 4.06
C PHE A 19 -1.18 -29.03 5.55
N LYS A 20 -1.90 -30.04 5.98
CA LYS A 20 -2.11 -30.33 7.40
C LYS A 20 -0.83 -30.94 7.99
N PRO A 21 -0.48 -30.65 9.27
CA PRO A 21 0.67 -31.26 9.91
C PRO A 21 0.73 -32.76 9.67
N SER A 22 1.87 -33.24 9.19
CA SER A 22 2.08 -34.66 8.87
C SER A 22 2.29 -35.53 10.12
N VAL A 23 2.79 -34.89 11.18
CA VAL A 23 3.02 -35.48 12.52
C VAL A 23 2.54 -34.50 13.58
N PRO A 24 2.25 -34.97 14.82
CA PRO A 24 1.87 -34.06 15.90
C PRO A 24 2.85 -32.91 16.07
N LEU A 25 2.32 -31.72 16.30
CA LEU A 25 3.12 -30.55 16.61
C LEU A 25 3.84 -30.75 17.96
N HIS A 26 5.00 -30.13 18.09
CA HIS A 26 5.89 -30.34 19.22
C HIS A 26 5.19 -30.01 20.56
N ALA A 27 5.32 -30.90 21.54
CA ALA A 27 4.58 -30.82 22.81
C ALA A 27 4.92 -29.59 23.66
N LYS A 28 6.10 -29.00 23.52
CA LYS A 28 6.53 -27.79 24.23
C LYS A 28 5.97 -26.49 23.67
N LEU A 29 5.28 -26.52 22.52
CA LEU A 29 4.54 -25.38 22.02
C LEU A 29 3.30 -25.14 22.88
N PHE A 30 3.01 -23.89 23.22
CA PHE A 30 1.73 -23.50 23.79
C PHE A 30 0.59 -23.74 22.78
N GLU A 31 -0.62 -23.95 23.25
CA GLU A 31 -1.77 -24.25 22.36
C GLU A 31 -2.02 -23.14 21.33
N TRP A 32 -1.88 -21.88 21.72
CA TRP A 32 -1.97 -20.76 20.79
C TRP A 32 -0.85 -20.75 19.73
N GLN A 33 0.38 -21.17 20.08
CA GLN A 33 1.47 -21.33 19.11
C GLN A 33 1.21 -22.49 18.14
N LYS A 34 0.65 -23.59 18.63
CA LYS A 34 0.22 -24.70 17.78
C LYS A 34 -0.83 -24.26 16.76
N LEU A 35 -1.79 -23.42 17.17
CA LEU A 35 -2.80 -22.85 16.27
C LEU A 35 -2.16 -22.04 15.15
N ILE A 36 -1.19 -21.17 15.46
CA ILE A 36 -0.49 -20.34 14.48
C ILE A 36 0.33 -21.21 13.52
N VAL A 37 1.09 -22.16 14.03
CA VAL A 37 1.92 -23.06 13.21
C VAL A 37 1.04 -23.91 12.28
N ASP A 38 -0.06 -24.50 12.78
CA ASP A 38 -1.02 -25.25 11.96
C ASP A 38 -1.61 -24.37 10.84
N TRP A 39 -2.01 -23.14 11.18
CA TRP A 39 -2.49 -22.18 10.20
C TRP A 39 -1.42 -21.87 9.14
N ALA A 40 -0.19 -21.53 9.55
CA ALA A 40 0.89 -21.21 8.63
C ALA A 40 1.27 -22.37 7.71
N LEU A 41 1.20 -23.62 8.20
CA LEU A 41 1.41 -24.82 7.41
C LEU A 41 0.30 -25.01 6.36
N ARG A 42 -0.95 -24.75 6.72
CA ARG A 42 -2.09 -24.81 5.78
C ARG A 42 -2.03 -23.71 4.72
N GLN A 43 -1.53 -22.52 5.08
CA GLN A 43 -1.28 -21.46 4.10
C GLN A 43 -0.14 -21.83 3.15
N GLY A 44 0.91 -22.47 3.65
CA GLY A 44 2.12 -22.83 2.92
C GLY A 44 3.06 -21.64 2.67
N ARG A 45 2.49 -20.45 2.51
CA ARG A 45 3.20 -19.16 2.39
C ARG A 45 2.54 -18.18 3.33
N ALA A 46 3.22 -17.82 4.42
CA ALA A 46 2.63 -17.06 5.51
C ALA A 46 3.65 -16.11 6.16
N ALA A 47 3.12 -15.13 6.90
CA ALA A 47 3.92 -14.29 7.77
C ALA A 47 3.46 -14.41 9.23
N LEU A 48 4.42 -14.43 10.17
CA LEU A 48 4.20 -14.35 11.60
C LEU A 48 4.69 -12.99 12.08
N PHE A 49 3.76 -12.06 12.24
CA PHE A 49 4.01 -10.72 12.76
C PHE A 49 3.71 -10.69 14.26
N GLU A 50 4.55 -11.37 15.00
CA GLU A 50 4.39 -11.54 16.43
C GLU A 50 5.30 -10.60 17.21
N ASP A 51 4.82 -10.11 18.34
CA ASP A 51 5.63 -9.30 19.25
C ASP A 51 6.86 -10.07 19.78
N CYS A 52 7.86 -9.35 20.28
CA CYS A 52 9.05 -9.96 20.84
C CYS A 52 8.70 -10.76 22.12
N GLY A 53 9.27 -11.95 22.24
CA GLY A 53 9.06 -12.83 23.41
C GLY A 53 7.92 -13.83 23.26
N LEU A 54 7.15 -13.81 22.16
CA LEU A 54 6.09 -14.78 21.90
C LEU A 54 6.59 -16.14 21.36
N GLY A 55 7.90 -16.31 21.23
CA GLY A 55 8.50 -17.61 20.86
C GLY A 55 8.47 -17.89 19.37
N LYS A 56 8.64 -16.86 18.52
CA LYS A 56 8.80 -17.04 17.05
C LYS A 56 9.82 -18.11 16.71
N THR A 57 10.94 -18.16 17.43
CA THR A 57 12.03 -19.12 17.17
C THR A 57 11.53 -20.56 17.21
N ILE A 58 10.79 -20.97 18.24
CA ILE A 58 10.27 -22.34 18.33
C ILE A 58 9.21 -22.63 17.26
N GLN A 59 8.39 -21.63 16.92
CA GLN A 59 7.34 -21.77 15.89
C GLN A 59 7.95 -21.92 14.50
N GLN A 60 8.96 -21.14 14.13
CA GLN A 60 9.64 -21.26 12.83
C GLN A 60 10.44 -22.58 12.72
N ILE A 61 11.03 -23.07 13.80
CA ILE A 61 11.71 -24.37 13.83
C ILE A 61 10.69 -25.49 13.62
N GLU A 62 9.56 -25.47 14.33
CA GLU A 62 8.50 -26.48 14.15
C GLU A 62 7.90 -26.44 12.75
N TRP A 63 7.60 -25.25 12.21
CA TRP A 63 7.14 -25.09 10.85
C TRP A 63 8.16 -25.69 9.86
N SER A 64 9.46 -25.40 10.04
CA SER A 64 10.52 -25.93 9.20
C SER A 64 10.61 -27.46 9.26
N ARG A 65 10.50 -28.03 10.47
CA ARG A 65 10.47 -29.47 10.68
C ARG A 65 9.32 -30.14 9.92
N GLN A 66 8.11 -29.60 10.02
CA GLN A 66 6.92 -30.12 9.34
C GLN A 66 7.06 -30.04 7.83
N VAL A 67 7.55 -28.90 7.30
CA VAL A 67 7.81 -28.71 5.86
C VAL A 67 8.88 -29.68 5.37
N ALA A 68 9.99 -29.85 6.10
CA ALA A 68 11.04 -30.78 5.73
C ALA A 68 10.53 -32.23 5.66
N MET A 69 9.72 -32.65 6.61
CA MET A 69 9.11 -33.99 6.63
C MET A 69 8.11 -34.18 5.50
N HIS A 70 7.25 -33.19 5.24
CA HIS A 70 6.24 -33.25 4.19
C HIS A 70 6.86 -33.32 2.79
N THR A 71 7.85 -32.45 2.53
CA THR A 71 8.51 -32.34 1.22
C THR A 71 9.61 -33.38 1.00
N ARG A 72 10.10 -33.99 2.07
CA ARG A 72 11.32 -34.82 2.09
C ARG A 72 12.56 -34.07 1.58
N LYS A 73 12.60 -32.75 1.82
CA LYS A 73 13.68 -31.86 1.39
C LYS A 73 14.14 -30.99 2.57
N PRO A 74 15.39 -30.48 2.52
CA PRO A 74 15.86 -29.53 3.54
C PRO A 74 15.08 -28.23 3.53
N VAL A 75 14.97 -27.57 4.70
CA VAL A 75 14.44 -26.21 4.88
C VAL A 75 15.55 -25.31 5.40
N LEU A 76 15.69 -24.12 4.81
CA LEU A 76 16.70 -23.13 5.18
C LEU A 76 16.08 -21.97 5.94
N ILE A 77 16.60 -21.66 7.11
CA ILE A 77 16.29 -20.46 7.87
C ILE A 77 17.38 -19.42 7.59
N LEU A 78 17.01 -18.23 7.14
CA LEU A 78 17.90 -17.08 6.99
C LEU A 78 17.69 -16.13 8.17
N CYS A 79 18.75 -15.72 8.83
CA CYS A 79 18.69 -14.90 10.02
C CYS A 79 19.81 -13.83 10.06
N PRO A 80 19.69 -12.80 10.90
CA PRO A 80 20.78 -11.87 11.18
C PRO A 80 22.01 -12.57 11.80
N LEU A 81 23.18 -11.98 11.60
CA LEU A 81 24.49 -12.60 11.91
C LEU A 81 24.61 -13.15 13.35
N ALA A 82 24.05 -12.45 14.34
CA ALA A 82 24.18 -12.83 15.75
C ALA A 82 23.17 -13.90 16.24
N VAL A 83 22.24 -14.35 15.36
CA VAL A 83 21.05 -15.12 15.79
C VAL A 83 21.21 -16.61 15.55
N ALA A 84 22.01 -17.04 14.58
CA ALA A 84 22.11 -18.44 14.16
C ALA A 84 22.46 -19.39 15.30
N ASP A 85 23.55 -19.13 16.02
CA ASP A 85 24.02 -20.01 17.11
C ASP A 85 23.07 -20.01 18.32
N GLN A 86 22.37 -18.88 18.56
CA GLN A 86 21.34 -18.82 19.58
C GLN A 86 20.13 -19.68 19.21
N THR A 87 19.69 -19.62 17.97
CA THR A 87 18.57 -20.45 17.47
C THR A 87 18.87 -21.92 17.62
N VAL A 88 20.11 -22.35 17.32
CA VAL A 88 20.54 -23.75 17.53
C VAL A 88 20.47 -24.14 19.01
N ARG A 89 21.01 -23.30 19.91
CA ARG A 89 20.93 -23.55 21.37
C ARG A 89 19.49 -23.59 21.88
N GLU A 90 18.62 -22.72 21.38
CA GLU A 90 17.19 -22.76 21.72
C GLU A 90 16.54 -24.04 21.19
N ALA A 91 16.87 -24.45 19.96
CA ALA A 91 16.38 -25.69 19.39
C ALA A 91 16.73 -26.90 20.25
N GLU A 92 17.97 -27.01 20.70
CA GLU A 92 18.45 -28.06 21.61
C GLU A 92 17.70 -28.05 22.93
N LYS A 93 17.54 -26.87 23.55
CA LYS A 93 16.77 -26.69 24.80
C LYS A 93 15.32 -27.16 24.67
N PHE A 94 14.71 -26.94 23.51
CA PHE A 94 13.34 -27.38 23.23
C PHE A 94 13.26 -28.83 22.74
N GLY A 95 14.37 -29.49 22.44
CA GLY A 95 14.42 -30.87 22.00
C GLY A 95 14.31 -31.05 20.47
N PHE A 96 14.81 -30.06 19.72
CA PHE A 96 14.95 -30.12 18.27
C PHE A 96 16.44 -30.31 17.85
N PRO A 97 17.03 -31.51 18.03
CA PRO A 97 18.47 -31.70 17.78
C PRO A 97 18.88 -31.62 16.31
N GLN A 98 17.94 -31.47 15.40
CA GLN A 98 18.14 -31.52 13.95
C GLN A 98 18.37 -30.14 13.32
N VAL A 99 18.41 -29.06 14.09
CA VAL A 99 18.70 -27.71 13.57
C VAL A 99 20.20 -27.53 13.51
N GLN A 100 20.76 -27.26 12.33
CA GLN A 100 22.21 -27.14 12.11
C GLN A 100 22.55 -25.75 11.56
N HIS A 101 23.49 -25.06 12.23
CA HIS A 101 24.09 -23.85 11.68
C HIS A 101 25.09 -24.23 10.60
N VAL A 102 24.84 -23.80 9.35
CA VAL A 102 25.64 -24.10 8.16
C VAL A 102 26.30 -22.83 7.62
N ARG A 103 27.57 -23.00 7.22
CA ARG A 103 28.38 -21.89 6.68
C ARG A 103 28.67 -22.07 5.20
N GLN A 104 28.53 -23.29 4.69
CA GLN A 104 28.77 -23.68 3.30
C GLN A 104 27.60 -24.54 2.80
N PRO A 105 27.24 -24.47 1.51
CA PRO A 105 26.13 -25.22 0.94
C PRO A 105 26.32 -26.74 0.99
N GLU A 106 27.55 -27.23 0.98
CA GLU A 106 27.88 -28.67 1.05
C GLU A 106 27.49 -29.31 2.39
N GLU A 107 27.29 -28.50 3.43
CA GLU A 107 26.82 -28.99 4.73
C GLU A 107 25.32 -29.34 4.72
N ILE A 108 24.57 -28.86 3.71
CA ILE A 108 23.18 -29.23 3.50
C ILE A 108 23.12 -30.51 2.67
N ARG A 109 22.38 -31.51 3.16
CA ARG A 109 22.20 -32.78 2.46
C ARG A 109 20.96 -32.76 1.60
N PRO A 110 21.09 -32.67 0.25
CA PRO A 110 19.93 -32.70 -0.64
C PRO A 110 19.14 -33.99 -0.50
N GLY A 111 17.80 -33.90 -0.57
CA GLY A 111 16.91 -35.06 -0.47
C GLY A 111 16.79 -35.67 0.94
N VAL A 112 17.45 -35.09 1.94
CA VAL A 112 17.31 -35.50 3.34
C VAL A 112 16.54 -34.43 4.10
N PRO A 113 15.43 -34.78 4.77
CA PRO A 113 14.70 -33.84 5.61
C PRO A 113 15.61 -33.30 6.73
N GLY A 114 15.64 -31.98 6.87
CA GLY A 114 16.42 -31.32 7.92
C GLY A 114 16.16 -29.80 7.96
N THR A 115 16.43 -29.20 9.10
CA THR A 115 16.33 -27.74 9.29
C THR A 115 17.73 -27.17 9.42
N TYR A 116 18.07 -26.29 8.53
CA TYR A 116 19.36 -25.62 8.45
C TYR A 116 19.19 -24.13 8.67
N ILE A 117 20.16 -23.48 9.32
CA ILE A 117 20.15 -22.04 9.56
C ILE A 117 21.47 -21.43 9.09
N THR A 118 21.40 -20.28 8.43
CA THR A 118 22.55 -19.47 8.02
C THR A 118 22.22 -17.99 8.03
N ASN A 119 23.21 -17.15 7.80
CA ASN A 119 23.05 -15.71 7.84
C ASN A 119 22.70 -15.12 6.47
N TYR A 120 21.97 -13.98 6.46
CA TYR A 120 21.61 -13.27 5.22
C TYR A 120 22.83 -12.92 4.34
N GLU A 121 23.95 -12.56 4.96
CA GLU A 121 25.19 -12.17 4.27
C GLU A 121 25.82 -13.32 3.47
N ARG A 122 25.43 -14.55 3.74
CA ARG A 122 25.92 -15.76 3.05
C ARG A 122 25.01 -16.22 1.93
N LEU A 123 23.89 -15.55 1.67
CA LEU A 123 22.88 -15.99 0.69
C LEU A 123 23.50 -16.34 -0.67
N ASP A 124 24.46 -15.54 -1.14
CA ASP A 124 25.07 -15.77 -2.45
C ASP A 124 25.75 -17.14 -2.59
N LEU A 125 26.28 -17.68 -1.50
CA LEU A 125 26.90 -19.03 -1.48
C LEU A 125 25.86 -20.13 -1.66
N PHE A 126 24.62 -19.91 -1.17
CA PHE A 126 23.57 -20.93 -1.14
C PHE A 126 22.64 -20.91 -2.36
N ARG A 127 22.84 -20.05 -3.35
CA ARG A 127 21.93 -19.92 -4.51
C ARG A 127 21.75 -21.23 -5.28
N GLU A 128 22.82 -22.01 -5.46
CA GLU A 128 22.78 -23.25 -6.24
C GLU A 128 21.95 -24.37 -5.58
N ILE A 129 21.83 -24.35 -4.25
CA ILE A 129 21.06 -25.36 -3.53
C ILE A 129 19.56 -25.01 -3.40
N VAL A 130 19.18 -23.76 -3.66
CA VAL A 130 17.79 -23.28 -3.48
C VAL A 130 16.75 -24.15 -4.21
N PRO A 131 16.96 -24.63 -5.45
CA PRO A 131 15.99 -25.52 -6.14
C PRO A 131 15.74 -26.85 -5.42
N GLN A 132 16.64 -27.24 -4.53
CA GLN A 132 16.56 -28.49 -3.78
C GLN A 132 15.89 -28.31 -2.41
N LEU A 133 15.60 -27.06 -1.99
CA LEU A 133 14.94 -26.76 -0.73
C LEU A 133 13.44 -27.05 -0.80
N GLY A 134 12.89 -27.56 0.28
CA GLY A 134 11.44 -27.69 0.47
C GLY A 134 10.79 -26.40 0.93
N GLY A 135 11.53 -25.56 1.65
CA GLY A 135 11.03 -24.29 2.16
C GLY A 135 12.13 -23.34 2.63
N VAL A 136 11.75 -22.10 2.84
CA VAL A 136 12.62 -21.05 3.40
C VAL A 136 11.89 -20.25 4.46
N VAL A 137 12.62 -19.89 5.52
CA VAL A 137 12.15 -18.97 6.57
C VAL A 137 13.04 -17.73 6.59
N LEU A 138 12.43 -16.56 6.67
CA LEU A 138 13.13 -15.31 6.95
C LEU A 138 12.89 -14.93 8.41
N ASP A 139 13.89 -15.12 9.25
CA ASP A 139 13.87 -14.61 10.63
C ASP A 139 14.32 -13.15 10.64
N GLU A 140 13.57 -12.29 11.33
CA GLU A 140 13.62 -10.83 11.22
C GLU A 140 13.42 -10.34 9.77
N SER A 141 12.29 -10.75 9.18
CA SER A 141 11.94 -10.44 7.78
C SER A 141 11.74 -8.96 7.48
N SER A 142 11.85 -8.07 8.48
CA SER A 142 11.96 -6.62 8.30
C SER A 142 13.12 -6.19 7.37
N ILE A 143 14.07 -7.08 7.10
CA ILE A 143 15.12 -6.88 6.06
C ILE A 143 14.52 -6.61 4.68
N LEU A 144 13.28 -7.05 4.42
CA LEU A 144 12.56 -6.79 3.16
C LEU A 144 12.06 -5.35 3.01
N LYS A 145 12.05 -4.52 4.06
CA LYS A 145 11.44 -3.18 4.12
C LYS A 145 11.82 -2.21 3.01
N SER A 146 13.03 -2.33 2.47
CA SER A 146 13.51 -1.39 1.45
C SER A 146 12.91 -1.69 0.08
N PHE A 147 12.09 -0.78 -0.43
CA PHE A 147 11.45 -0.90 -1.74
C PHE A 147 12.45 -1.07 -2.90
N THR A 148 13.58 -0.35 -2.86
CA THR A 148 14.63 -0.38 -3.88
C THR A 148 15.85 -1.22 -3.49
N GLY A 149 15.82 -1.83 -2.30
CA GLY A 149 16.96 -2.52 -1.71
C GLY A 149 17.44 -3.71 -2.55
N LYS A 150 18.75 -3.81 -2.76
CA LYS A 150 19.37 -4.94 -3.47
C LYS A 150 19.03 -6.26 -2.78
N THR A 151 19.21 -6.33 -1.46
CA THR A 151 18.94 -7.54 -0.65
C THR A 151 17.51 -8.05 -0.81
N ARG A 152 16.51 -7.16 -0.79
CA ARG A 152 15.12 -7.55 -1.01
C ARG A 152 14.91 -8.19 -2.39
N ARG A 153 15.40 -7.53 -3.45
CA ARG A 153 15.28 -8.06 -4.82
C ARG A 153 15.94 -9.41 -4.96
N ASP A 154 17.13 -9.55 -4.38
CA ASP A 154 17.89 -10.80 -4.40
C ASP A 154 17.15 -11.93 -3.66
N LEU A 155 16.62 -11.66 -2.46
CA LEU A 155 15.82 -12.63 -1.70
C LEU A 155 14.56 -13.06 -2.47
N THR A 156 13.81 -12.11 -2.98
CA THR A 156 12.55 -12.39 -3.71
C THR A 156 12.82 -13.18 -4.99
N ALA A 157 13.85 -12.82 -5.76
CA ALA A 157 14.22 -13.52 -6.97
C ALA A 157 14.74 -14.94 -6.68
N THR A 158 15.63 -15.09 -5.67
CA THR A 158 16.26 -16.37 -5.32
C THR A 158 15.22 -17.40 -4.87
N PHE A 159 14.22 -17.01 -4.06
CA PHE A 159 13.25 -17.95 -3.52
C PHE A 159 11.90 -17.96 -4.25
N ARG A 160 11.81 -17.34 -5.42
CA ARG A 160 10.57 -17.23 -6.18
C ARG A 160 9.86 -18.56 -6.40
N GLU A 161 10.64 -19.62 -6.71
CA GLU A 161 10.12 -20.95 -7.01
C GLU A 161 10.07 -21.87 -5.77
N THR A 162 10.57 -21.42 -4.60
CA THR A 162 10.50 -22.21 -3.37
C THR A 162 9.05 -22.35 -2.93
N PRO A 163 8.52 -23.58 -2.77
CA PRO A 163 7.08 -23.79 -2.57
C PRO A 163 6.57 -23.26 -1.23
N TYR A 164 7.32 -23.47 -0.15
CA TYR A 164 6.94 -23.07 1.21
C TYR A 164 7.81 -21.92 1.69
N ARG A 165 7.17 -20.82 2.11
CA ARG A 165 7.87 -19.60 2.54
C ARG A 165 7.25 -19.04 3.81
N LEU A 166 8.07 -18.70 4.79
CA LEU A 166 7.63 -18.11 6.04
C LEU A 166 8.43 -16.83 6.33
N CYS A 167 7.72 -15.74 6.63
CA CYS A 167 8.32 -14.51 7.14
C CYS A 167 8.04 -14.38 8.63
N CYS A 168 9.06 -14.06 9.44
CA CYS A 168 8.91 -13.86 10.88
C CYS A 168 9.52 -12.52 11.28
N THR A 169 8.75 -11.62 11.87
CA THR A 169 9.26 -10.35 12.44
C THR A 169 8.28 -9.75 13.44
N ALA A 170 8.81 -8.95 14.35
CA ALA A 170 7.99 -8.13 15.24
C ALA A 170 7.65 -6.76 14.63
N THR A 171 8.40 -6.30 13.62
CA THR A 171 8.24 -4.98 13.00
C THR A 171 8.08 -5.10 11.48
N PRO A 172 6.90 -5.55 11.00
CA PRO A 172 6.70 -5.81 9.57
C PRO A 172 6.73 -4.55 8.70
N ALA A 173 6.32 -3.41 9.25
CA ALA A 173 6.27 -2.13 8.55
C ALA A 173 6.69 -0.99 9.50
N PRO A 174 7.99 -0.88 9.83
CA PRO A 174 8.47 0.03 10.87
C PRO A 174 8.37 1.51 10.48
N ASN A 175 8.28 1.85 9.21
CA ASN A 175 8.21 3.24 8.75
C ASN A 175 6.86 3.57 8.11
N ASP A 176 6.33 2.67 7.26
CA ASP A 176 5.11 2.92 6.51
C ASP A 176 4.42 1.60 6.11
N PHE A 177 3.09 1.59 6.02
CA PHE A 177 2.29 0.40 5.65
C PHE A 177 2.61 -0.13 4.25
N THR A 178 3.18 0.69 3.37
CA THR A 178 3.63 0.26 2.04
C THR A 178 4.71 -0.81 2.10
N GLU A 179 5.45 -0.91 3.21
CA GLU A 179 6.47 -1.93 3.43
C GLU A 179 5.89 -3.36 3.51
N LEU A 180 4.59 -3.51 3.84
CA LEU A 180 3.89 -4.80 3.81
C LEU A 180 3.85 -5.43 2.41
N GLY A 181 3.88 -4.59 1.37
CA GLY A 181 3.95 -5.05 -0.02
C GLY A 181 5.18 -5.89 -0.33
N GLN A 182 6.27 -5.65 0.37
CA GLN A 182 7.51 -6.41 0.19
C GLN A 182 7.39 -7.84 0.74
N HIS A 183 6.70 -7.99 1.87
CA HIS A 183 6.38 -9.31 2.43
C HIS A 183 5.41 -10.07 1.53
N ALA A 184 4.35 -9.39 1.05
CA ALA A 184 3.38 -9.96 0.13
C ALA A 184 4.04 -10.45 -1.17
N GLU A 185 4.99 -9.68 -1.72
CA GLU A 185 5.74 -10.05 -2.93
C GLU A 185 6.66 -11.23 -2.69
N PHE A 186 7.42 -11.25 -1.60
CA PHE A 186 8.27 -12.39 -1.24
C PHE A 186 7.45 -13.67 -1.06
N LEU A 187 6.30 -13.58 -0.41
CA LEU A 187 5.38 -14.71 -0.22
C LEU A 187 4.63 -15.10 -1.51
N GLY A 188 4.68 -14.26 -2.55
CA GLY A 188 3.96 -14.50 -3.81
C GLY A 188 2.46 -14.34 -3.69
N VAL A 189 2.02 -13.44 -2.82
CA VAL A 189 0.63 -13.05 -2.62
C VAL A 189 0.18 -12.11 -3.74
N CYS A 190 0.92 -11.00 -3.89
CA CYS A 190 0.81 -10.05 -5.00
C CYS A 190 2.12 -9.28 -5.09
N SER A 191 2.37 -8.57 -6.19
CA SER A 191 3.51 -7.66 -6.27
C SER A 191 3.28 -6.41 -5.43
N ALA A 192 4.36 -5.79 -4.96
CA ALA A 192 4.26 -4.54 -4.20
C ALA A 192 3.59 -3.40 -4.98
N PRO A 193 3.85 -3.21 -6.30
CA PRO A 193 3.10 -2.27 -7.12
C PRO A 193 1.58 -2.56 -7.20
N GLU A 194 1.18 -3.84 -7.30
CA GLU A 194 -0.25 -4.23 -7.30
C GLU A 194 -0.91 -3.87 -5.97
N MET A 195 -0.25 -4.13 -4.83
CA MET A 195 -0.74 -3.72 -3.53
C MET A 195 -0.95 -2.21 -3.46
N LEU A 196 0.04 -1.42 -3.91
CA LEU A 196 -0.04 0.03 -3.91
C LEU A 196 -1.19 0.53 -4.79
N ALA A 197 -1.34 0.00 -5.99
CA ALA A 197 -2.42 0.37 -6.89
C ALA A 197 -3.80 0.07 -6.30
N THR A 198 -3.94 -1.09 -5.65
CA THR A 198 -5.21 -1.53 -5.07
C THR A 198 -5.61 -0.73 -3.84
N TRP A 199 -4.67 -0.52 -2.91
CA TRP A 199 -5.00 -0.06 -1.55
C TRP A 199 -4.54 1.36 -1.22
N PHE A 200 -3.61 1.95 -2.00
CA PHE A 200 -2.97 3.23 -1.68
C PHE A 200 -3.22 4.28 -2.75
N ILE A 201 -3.11 5.53 -2.35
CA ILE A 201 -3.10 6.70 -3.22
C ILE A 201 -1.75 7.39 -3.12
N ASN A 202 -1.18 7.76 -4.26
CA ASN A 202 0.00 8.61 -4.29
C ASN A 202 -0.42 10.05 -4.00
N ASP A 203 0.08 10.65 -2.93
CA ASP A 203 -0.15 12.05 -2.64
C ASP A 203 0.72 12.92 -3.56
N THR A 204 0.11 13.40 -4.66
CA THR A 204 0.80 14.19 -5.68
C THR A 204 1.29 15.54 -5.18
N ALA A 205 0.86 15.99 -4.01
CA ALA A 205 1.36 17.23 -3.38
C ALA A 205 2.76 17.05 -2.78
N ASP A 206 3.10 15.80 -2.40
CA ASP A 206 4.40 15.44 -1.83
C ASP A 206 4.93 14.22 -2.61
N THR A 207 5.82 14.47 -3.58
CA THR A 207 6.32 13.43 -4.49
C THR A 207 6.92 12.26 -3.72
N GLY A 208 6.24 11.11 -3.76
CA GLY A 208 6.71 9.84 -3.20
C GLY A 208 6.02 9.39 -1.92
N THR A 209 5.07 10.15 -1.36
CA THR A 209 4.27 9.71 -0.21
C THR A 209 3.03 8.96 -0.67
N TRP A 210 2.91 7.73 -0.18
CA TRP A 210 1.74 6.88 -0.39
C TRP A 210 0.87 6.89 0.86
N ARG A 211 -0.42 6.95 0.68
CA ARG A 211 -1.38 6.95 1.76
C ARG A 211 -2.43 5.86 1.53
N LEU A 212 -2.72 5.06 2.55
CA LEU A 212 -3.80 4.08 2.51
C LEU A 212 -5.14 4.80 2.24
N LYS A 213 -5.91 4.27 1.30
CA LYS A 213 -7.26 4.76 0.97
C LYS A 213 -8.14 4.56 2.20
N LYS A 214 -8.68 5.64 2.76
CA LYS A 214 -9.45 5.58 4.01
C LYS A 214 -10.65 4.63 3.94
N HIS A 215 -11.33 4.59 2.80
CA HIS A 215 -12.48 3.73 2.56
C HIS A 215 -12.11 2.26 2.34
N ALA A 216 -10.86 1.96 1.99
CA ALA A 216 -10.37 0.61 1.76
C ALA A 216 -9.56 0.06 2.94
N GLU A 217 -9.48 0.80 4.05
CA GLU A 217 -8.64 0.45 5.19
C GLU A 217 -9.04 -0.89 5.83
N GLU A 218 -10.33 -1.11 6.05
CA GLU A 218 -10.83 -2.38 6.61
C GLU A 218 -10.55 -3.56 5.68
N ASP A 219 -10.77 -3.40 4.38
CA ASP A 219 -10.53 -4.45 3.39
C ASP A 219 -9.03 -4.73 3.22
N PHE A 220 -8.20 -3.70 3.30
CA PHE A 220 -6.74 -3.85 3.30
C PHE A 220 -6.27 -4.70 4.48
N TRP A 221 -6.73 -4.39 5.70
CA TRP A 221 -6.32 -5.15 6.89
C TRP A 221 -6.87 -6.58 6.85
N ARG A 222 -8.08 -6.76 6.34
CA ARG A 222 -8.66 -8.10 6.11
C ARG A 222 -7.84 -8.90 5.09
N TRP A 223 -7.34 -8.23 4.05
CA TRP A 223 -6.44 -8.84 3.07
C TRP A 223 -5.08 -9.20 3.70
N VAL A 224 -4.43 -8.29 4.42
CA VAL A 224 -3.17 -8.59 5.14
C VAL A 224 -3.33 -9.82 5.99
N ALA A 225 -4.39 -9.85 6.65
CA ALA A 225 -4.82 -10.89 7.52
C ALA A 225 -5.00 -12.26 6.86
N SER A 226 -5.29 -12.33 5.63
CA SER A 226 -5.43 -13.62 4.93
C SER A 226 -4.09 -14.35 4.74
N TRP A 227 -2.95 -13.65 4.92
CA TRP A 227 -1.62 -14.23 4.75
C TRP A 227 -0.64 -13.94 5.90
N ALA A 228 -0.99 -13.07 6.83
CA ALA A 228 -0.17 -12.71 7.98
C ALA A 228 -0.94 -12.89 9.29
N ALA A 229 -0.37 -13.61 10.24
CA ALA A 229 -0.85 -13.68 11.60
C ALA A 229 -0.16 -12.59 12.44
N CYS A 230 -0.94 -11.63 12.94
CA CYS A 230 -0.43 -10.57 13.82
C CYS A 230 -0.90 -10.83 15.25
N VAL A 231 0.05 -11.08 16.16
CA VAL A 231 -0.24 -11.43 17.54
C VAL A 231 0.67 -10.64 18.49
N SER A 232 0.08 -9.99 19.46
CA SER A 232 0.81 -9.25 20.50
C SER A 232 0.84 -9.99 21.83
N LYS A 233 -0.19 -10.79 22.07
CA LYS A 233 -0.36 -11.59 23.29
C LYS A 233 -1.36 -12.73 23.03
N PRO A 234 -1.35 -13.79 23.83
CA PRO A 234 -2.23 -14.96 23.64
C PRO A 234 -3.72 -14.63 23.58
N SER A 235 -4.18 -13.60 24.31
CA SER A 235 -5.59 -13.20 24.32
C SER A 235 -6.08 -12.61 22.98
N ASP A 236 -5.18 -12.19 22.09
CA ASP A 236 -5.54 -11.81 20.72
C ASP A 236 -6.13 -13.01 19.94
N LEU A 237 -5.83 -14.23 20.37
CA LEU A 237 -6.32 -15.51 19.83
C LEU A 237 -7.33 -16.22 20.74
N GLY A 238 -7.83 -15.54 21.78
CA GLY A 238 -8.78 -16.09 22.72
C GLY A 238 -8.19 -17.02 23.81
N PHE A 239 -6.86 -17.03 23.99
CA PHE A 239 -6.18 -17.79 25.04
C PHE A 239 -5.82 -16.90 26.23
N PRO A 240 -5.67 -17.46 27.45
CA PRO A 240 -5.22 -16.69 28.60
C PRO A 240 -3.81 -16.13 28.40
N ASP A 241 -3.59 -14.87 28.79
CA ASP A 241 -2.28 -14.23 28.65
C ASP A 241 -1.23 -14.80 29.63
N GLY A 242 -1.61 -15.23 30.82
CA GLY A 242 -0.68 -15.81 31.79
C GLY A 242 0.56 -14.93 32.02
N ASP A 243 1.75 -15.53 31.88
CA ASP A 243 3.05 -14.86 32.05
C ASP A 243 3.42 -13.92 30.87
N PHE A 244 2.56 -13.76 29.86
CA PHE A 244 2.78 -12.85 28.72
C PHE A 244 2.31 -11.41 29.01
N VAL A 245 1.71 -11.15 30.16
CA VAL A 245 1.41 -9.78 30.60
C VAL A 245 2.71 -9.12 31.06
N LEU A 246 3.16 -8.14 30.31
CA LEU A 246 4.36 -7.40 30.63
C LEU A 246 4.10 -6.30 31.66
N PRO A 247 5.05 -6.02 32.57
CA PRO A 247 4.95 -4.91 33.50
C PRO A 247 4.98 -3.55 32.72
N PRO A 248 4.72 -2.42 33.39
CA PRO A 248 4.76 -1.11 32.75
C PRO A 248 6.10 -0.79 32.07
N LEU A 249 6.04 -0.13 30.90
CA LEU A 249 7.19 0.48 30.23
C LEU A 249 7.11 2.00 30.40
N ASN A 250 8.11 2.58 31.07
CA ASN A 250 8.21 4.00 31.32
C ASN A 250 9.22 4.62 30.34
N LEU A 251 8.75 5.46 29.42
CA LEU A 251 9.60 6.24 28.52
C LEU A 251 9.87 7.61 29.13
N ILE A 252 11.09 7.83 29.59
CA ILE A 252 11.48 8.99 30.41
C ILE A 252 12.43 9.88 29.58
N PRO A 253 11.97 11.02 29.05
CA PRO A 253 12.84 11.94 28.34
C PRO A 253 13.76 12.67 29.34
N VAL A 254 15.05 12.69 29.04
CA VAL A 254 16.10 13.40 29.78
C VAL A 254 16.69 14.48 28.89
N TRP A 255 16.39 15.72 29.22
CA TRP A 255 16.84 16.85 28.45
C TRP A 255 18.17 17.37 28.96
N VAL A 256 19.12 17.53 28.05
CA VAL A 256 20.41 18.17 28.37
C VAL A 256 20.48 19.56 27.75
N GLU A 257 21.02 20.47 28.52
CA GLU A 257 21.38 21.83 28.01
C GLU A 257 22.65 21.72 27.19
N VAL A 258 22.73 22.49 26.13
CA VAL A 258 23.87 22.54 25.22
C VAL A 258 24.39 23.95 25.14
N ASP A 259 25.69 24.08 24.99
CA ASP A 259 26.32 25.38 24.86
C ASP A 259 25.85 26.06 23.55
N GLU A 260 25.15 27.18 23.68
CA GLU A 260 24.66 27.97 22.56
C GLU A 260 25.78 28.57 21.69
N ALA A 261 26.99 28.67 22.22
CA ALA A 261 28.16 29.16 21.51
C ALA A 261 28.75 28.12 20.53
N GLN A 262 28.40 26.82 20.67
CA GLN A 262 28.83 25.77 19.73
C GLN A 262 27.86 25.69 18.57
N VAL A 263 28.28 26.14 17.40
CA VAL A 263 27.49 26.13 16.16
C VAL A 263 28.11 25.15 15.16
N ALA A 264 27.32 24.50 14.34
CA ALA A 264 27.82 23.63 13.29
C ALA A 264 28.53 24.46 12.18
N ASP A 265 29.51 23.85 11.50
CA ASP A 265 30.25 24.49 10.41
C ASP A 265 29.28 25.05 9.34
N GLY A 266 29.30 26.36 9.16
CA GLY A 266 28.49 27.09 8.19
C GLY A 266 27.17 27.66 8.72
N GLU A 267 26.84 27.52 9.99
CA GLU A 267 25.66 28.13 10.62
C GLU A 267 26.05 29.32 11.50
N LEU A 268 25.24 30.39 11.46
CA LEU A 268 25.49 31.62 12.27
C LEU A 268 24.76 31.55 13.62
N PHE A 269 23.73 30.74 13.74
CA PHE A 269 22.91 30.57 14.96
C PHE A 269 22.47 29.11 15.10
N ARG A 270 22.38 28.65 16.34
CA ARG A 270 21.84 27.32 16.66
C ARG A 270 20.33 27.35 16.62
N THR A 271 19.74 26.65 15.65
CA THR A 271 18.29 26.52 15.47
C THR A 271 17.84 25.10 15.77
N ALA A 272 16.56 24.92 16.12
CA ALA A 272 15.99 23.59 16.32
C ALA A 272 16.16 22.73 15.07
N ALA A 273 16.75 21.54 15.23
CA ALA A 273 17.03 20.65 14.11
C ALA A 273 15.75 20.09 13.51
N MET A 274 15.43 20.47 12.28
CA MET A 274 14.22 20.07 11.54
C MET A 274 14.48 18.94 10.54
N SER A 275 15.72 18.54 10.32
CA SER A 275 16.13 17.50 9.39
C SER A 275 16.94 16.40 10.07
N ALA A 276 17.01 15.21 9.48
CA ALA A 276 17.82 14.11 9.97
C ALA A 276 19.33 14.48 10.02
N THR A 277 19.81 15.26 9.06
CA THR A 277 21.19 15.75 9.02
C THR A 277 21.46 16.76 10.16
N GLY A 278 20.53 17.69 10.40
CA GLY A 278 20.61 18.64 11.51
C GLY A 278 20.61 17.95 12.87
N VAL A 279 19.76 16.94 13.06
CA VAL A 279 19.77 16.14 14.30
C VAL A 279 21.10 15.40 14.50
N ASN A 280 21.67 14.81 13.45
CA ASN A 280 22.96 14.14 13.57
C ASN A 280 24.09 15.12 13.95
N SER A 281 24.05 16.36 13.45
CA SER A 281 24.97 17.41 13.85
C SER A 281 24.81 17.78 15.34
N GLU A 282 23.56 18.00 15.77
CA GLU A 282 23.22 18.28 17.18
C GLU A 282 23.65 17.17 18.14
N MET A 283 23.45 15.90 17.71
CA MET A 283 23.88 14.74 18.48
C MET A 283 25.39 14.69 18.66
N ARG A 284 26.20 15.12 17.66
CA ARG A 284 27.66 15.21 17.77
C ARG A 284 28.09 16.34 18.68
N LEU A 285 27.50 17.52 18.54
CA LEU A 285 27.83 18.70 19.37
C LEU A 285 27.47 18.51 20.86
N SER A 286 26.54 17.62 21.19
CA SER A 286 26.03 17.37 22.54
C SER A 286 26.58 16.10 23.20
N ILE A 287 27.60 15.44 22.64
CA ILE A 287 28.12 14.13 23.14
C ILE A 287 28.48 14.24 24.63
N GLU A 288 29.31 15.20 25.03
CA GLU A 288 29.78 15.31 26.40
C GLU A 288 28.61 15.49 27.40
N ALA A 289 27.68 16.42 27.13
CA ALA A 289 26.55 16.70 28.00
C ALA A 289 25.60 15.48 28.13
N ARG A 290 25.32 14.80 27.01
CA ARG A 290 24.48 13.60 27.00
C ARG A 290 25.14 12.44 27.72
N CYS A 291 26.42 12.17 27.46
CA CYS A 291 27.13 11.07 28.08
C CYS A 291 27.31 11.29 29.59
N LYS A 292 27.52 12.55 30.02
CA LYS A 292 27.54 12.91 31.43
C LYS A 292 26.19 12.60 32.10
N ALA A 293 25.08 13.09 31.55
CA ALA A 293 23.74 12.83 32.07
C ALA A 293 23.44 11.35 32.13
N ALA A 294 23.78 10.60 31.07
CA ALA A 294 23.59 9.15 31.02
C ALA A 294 24.42 8.42 32.09
N ALA A 295 25.66 8.81 32.30
CA ALA A 295 26.55 8.24 33.31
C ALA A 295 26.05 8.55 34.74
N ASP A 296 25.60 9.78 34.99
CA ASP A 296 25.07 10.18 36.29
C ASP A 296 23.83 9.29 36.65
N ILE A 297 22.95 9.04 35.68
CA ILE A 297 21.80 8.14 35.86
C ILE A 297 22.27 6.70 36.07
N ALA A 298 23.13 6.16 35.22
CA ALA A 298 23.60 4.78 35.35
C ALA A 298 24.40 4.50 36.63
N ASN A 299 25.06 5.52 37.17
CA ASN A 299 25.84 5.41 38.42
C ASN A 299 25.01 5.67 39.68
N SER A 300 23.74 6.15 39.56
CA SER A 300 22.90 6.49 40.71
C SER A 300 22.44 5.25 41.50
N GLU A 301 22.35 4.11 40.84
CA GLU A 301 21.89 2.85 41.43
C GLU A 301 22.84 1.70 41.08
N ASP A 302 23.03 0.78 42.05
CA ASP A 302 23.84 -0.42 41.85
C ASP A 302 23.03 -1.59 41.29
N THR A 303 22.32 -1.32 40.17
CA THR A 303 21.48 -2.26 39.42
C THR A 303 22.03 -2.54 38.02
N ALA A 304 21.38 -3.47 37.30
CA ALA A 304 21.75 -3.75 35.91
C ALA A 304 21.27 -2.62 34.97
N TRP A 305 22.16 -2.16 34.08
CA TRP A 305 21.91 -1.10 33.09
C TRP A 305 22.37 -1.50 31.70
N VAL A 306 21.52 -1.24 30.71
CA VAL A 306 21.91 -1.28 29.30
C VAL A 306 21.95 0.14 28.76
N ILE A 307 23.07 0.53 28.19
CA ILE A 307 23.31 1.87 27.62
C ILE A 307 23.52 1.70 26.10
N TRP A 308 22.56 2.21 25.33
CA TRP A 308 22.59 2.16 23.88
C TRP A 308 23.13 3.45 23.28
N CYS A 309 24.29 3.36 22.64
CA CYS A 309 24.91 4.48 21.92
C CYS A 309 24.77 4.30 20.39
N ASN A 310 24.91 5.41 19.65
CA ASN A 310 24.87 5.42 18.20
C ASN A 310 26.27 5.64 17.60
N LEU A 311 27.07 6.51 18.22
CA LEU A 311 28.39 6.91 17.78
C LEU A 311 29.50 6.18 18.58
N ASN A 312 30.68 6.04 17.99
CA ASN A 312 31.83 5.49 18.71
C ASN A 312 32.30 6.46 19.80
N ASP A 313 32.28 7.76 19.48
CA ASP A 313 32.71 8.83 20.43
C ASP A 313 31.79 8.87 21.67
N GLU A 314 30.49 8.54 21.52
CA GLU A 314 29.57 8.36 22.67
C GLU A 314 30.00 7.17 23.54
N ALA A 315 30.38 6.06 22.91
CA ALA A 315 30.80 4.88 23.64
C ALA A 315 32.14 5.14 24.39
N ASP A 316 33.08 5.83 23.77
CA ASP A 316 34.36 6.23 24.39
C ASP A 316 34.13 7.14 25.61
N GLU A 317 33.25 8.13 25.48
CA GLU A 317 32.95 9.08 26.55
C GLU A 317 32.17 8.42 27.70
N LEU A 318 31.24 7.49 27.40
CA LEU A 318 30.52 6.70 28.41
C LEU A 318 31.47 5.77 29.17
N LEU A 319 32.44 5.13 28.49
CA LEU A 319 33.40 4.24 29.11
C LEU A 319 34.25 4.90 30.15
N LEU A 320 34.57 6.20 29.94
CA LEU A 320 35.32 7.01 30.91
C LEU A 320 34.51 7.38 32.16
N ARG A 321 33.17 7.45 32.05
CA ARG A 321 32.28 8.00 33.10
C ARG A 321 31.45 6.95 33.84
N VAL A 322 31.11 5.87 33.17
CA VAL A 322 30.25 4.80 33.75
C VAL A 322 31.10 3.79 34.50
N LYS A 323 30.81 3.60 35.80
CA LYS A 323 31.53 2.66 36.65
C LYS A 323 31.16 1.20 36.33
N ASP A 324 32.10 0.28 36.54
CA ASP A 324 31.91 -1.17 36.41
C ASP A 324 31.13 -1.58 35.16
N CYS A 325 31.55 -1.08 34.01
CA CYS A 325 30.90 -1.35 32.74
C CYS A 325 31.79 -2.11 31.76
N VAL A 326 31.16 -2.80 30.82
CA VAL A 326 31.80 -3.37 29.63
C VAL A 326 31.25 -2.70 28.38
N GLU A 327 32.13 -2.46 27.41
CA GLU A 327 31.73 -1.99 26.09
C GLU A 327 31.87 -3.11 25.07
N VAL A 328 30.87 -3.22 24.16
CA VAL A 328 30.90 -4.13 23.01
C VAL A 328 30.90 -3.32 21.72
N ARG A 329 32.00 -3.41 20.96
CA ARG A 329 32.21 -2.67 19.70
C ARG A 329 32.02 -3.53 18.46
N GLY A 330 31.67 -2.92 17.35
CA GLY A 330 31.64 -3.58 16.03
C GLY A 330 32.98 -4.13 15.61
N SER A 331 34.08 -3.49 15.97
CA SER A 331 35.46 -3.90 15.68
C SER A 331 36.00 -5.03 16.57
N ASP A 332 35.31 -5.38 17.67
CA ASP A 332 35.75 -6.48 18.52
C ASP A 332 35.71 -7.82 17.74
N ARG A 333 36.64 -8.71 18.01
CA ARG A 333 36.63 -10.08 17.49
C ARG A 333 35.38 -10.82 18.00
N ALA A 334 34.82 -11.73 17.20
CA ALA A 334 33.58 -12.43 17.53
C ALA A 334 33.59 -13.07 18.92
N GLU A 335 34.68 -13.73 19.29
CA GLU A 335 34.86 -14.38 20.60
C GLU A 335 34.83 -13.38 21.77
N HIS A 336 35.45 -12.21 21.59
CA HIS A 336 35.45 -11.14 22.58
C HIS A 336 34.05 -10.52 22.75
N LYS A 337 33.31 -10.32 21.66
CA LYS A 337 31.90 -9.87 21.70
C LYS A 337 31.07 -10.86 22.50
N GLU A 338 31.16 -12.13 22.15
CA GLU A 338 30.39 -13.18 22.84
C GLU A 338 30.72 -13.22 24.34
N THR A 339 31.99 -13.14 24.70
CA THR A 339 32.42 -13.14 26.12
C THR A 339 31.87 -11.95 26.89
N LYS A 340 31.93 -10.74 26.32
CA LYS A 340 31.40 -9.52 26.96
C LYS A 340 29.89 -9.57 27.11
N LEU A 341 29.17 -9.97 26.08
CA LEU A 341 27.71 -10.13 26.09
C LEU A 341 27.29 -11.18 27.11
N ARG A 342 28.00 -12.30 27.18
CA ARG A 342 27.77 -13.36 28.16
C ARG A 342 27.94 -12.86 29.60
N LYS A 343 29.00 -12.13 29.90
CA LYS A 343 29.24 -11.55 31.24
C LYS A 343 28.05 -10.71 31.73
N PHE A 344 27.50 -9.86 30.87
CA PHE A 344 26.31 -9.09 31.20
C PHE A 344 25.07 -9.97 31.34
N THR A 345 24.85 -10.90 30.42
CA THR A 345 23.70 -11.81 30.41
C THR A 345 23.59 -12.65 31.69
N PHE A 346 24.74 -13.05 32.26
CA PHE A 346 24.79 -13.84 33.51
C PHE A 346 25.01 -13.00 34.76
N GLY A 347 25.00 -11.64 34.63
CA GLY A 347 25.11 -10.74 35.77
C GLY A 347 26.51 -10.64 36.38
N GLU A 348 27.55 -11.13 35.69
CA GLU A 348 28.97 -10.95 36.11
C GLU A 348 29.39 -9.47 36.02
N VAL A 349 28.73 -8.70 35.16
CA VAL A 349 28.89 -7.26 34.99
C VAL A 349 27.52 -6.59 35.01
N LYS A 350 27.38 -5.49 35.76
CA LYS A 350 26.10 -4.79 35.94
C LYS A 350 25.78 -3.82 34.81
N ARG A 351 26.76 -3.26 34.11
CA ARG A 351 26.55 -2.21 33.09
C ARG A 351 27.17 -2.61 31.76
N ILE A 352 26.41 -2.43 30.69
CA ILE A 352 26.87 -2.70 29.33
C ILE A 352 26.62 -1.49 28.43
N ILE A 353 27.61 -1.12 27.64
CA ILE A 353 27.54 -0.09 26.59
C ILE A 353 27.65 -0.78 25.25
N THR A 354 26.67 -0.57 24.36
CA THR A 354 26.65 -1.21 23.03
C THR A 354 25.77 -0.43 22.06
N LYS A 355 25.74 -0.87 20.79
CA LYS A 355 24.91 -0.30 19.73
C LYS A 355 23.77 -1.26 19.35
N ALA A 356 22.64 -0.70 18.90
CA ALA A 356 21.51 -1.49 18.39
C ALA A 356 21.92 -2.43 17.25
N SER A 357 22.81 -1.99 16.36
CA SER A 357 23.37 -2.80 15.27
C SER A 357 24.21 -4.00 15.73
N ILE A 358 24.70 -4.03 16.97
CA ILE A 358 25.56 -5.09 17.51
C ILE A 358 24.75 -6.05 18.38
N ALA A 359 23.99 -5.51 19.31
CA ALA A 359 23.26 -6.30 20.34
C ALA A 359 21.74 -6.14 20.24
N GLY A 360 21.22 -5.46 19.21
CA GLY A 360 19.80 -5.23 19.00
C GLY A 360 19.03 -6.48 18.54
N TYR A 361 19.69 -7.59 18.22
CA TYR A 361 19.03 -8.81 17.77
C TYR A 361 19.42 -10.01 18.62
N GLY A 362 18.46 -10.88 18.92
CA GLY A 362 18.67 -12.21 19.48
C GLY A 362 18.91 -12.31 21.00
N LEU A 363 19.36 -11.27 21.68
CA LEU A 363 19.74 -11.34 23.09
C LEU A 363 18.55 -11.21 24.06
N ASN A 364 18.65 -11.83 25.24
CA ASN A 364 17.63 -11.89 26.27
C ASN A 364 18.19 -11.31 27.58
N TRP A 365 17.72 -10.11 27.97
CA TRP A 365 18.21 -9.39 29.15
C TRP A 365 17.07 -9.01 30.11
N GLN A 366 16.17 -9.97 30.40
CA GLN A 366 15.05 -9.75 31.32
C GLN A 366 15.49 -9.49 32.77
N HIS A 367 16.73 -9.79 33.16
CA HIS A 367 17.30 -9.46 34.45
C HIS A 367 17.56 -7.95 34.61
N CYS A 368 17.61 -7.21 33.51
CA CYS A 368 17.79 -5.78 33.47
C CYS A 368 16.46 -5.08 33.19
N HIS A 369 16.14 -4.06 33.98
CA HIS A 369 14.93 -3.25 33.82
C HIS A 369 15.22 -1.76 33.60
N ASN A 370 16.50 -1.36 33.61
CA ASN A 370 16.92 0.01 33.37
C ASN A 370 17.67 0.12 32.04
N VAL A 371 17.17 1.01 31.18
CA VAL A 371 17.69 1.25 29.83
C VAL A 371 17.99 2.72 29.65
N ILE A 372 19.15 3.04 29.09
CA ILE A 372 19.47 4.39 28.62
C ILE A 372 19.67 4.28 27.11
N CYS A 373 19.11 5.24 26.36
CA CYS A 373 19.35 5.35 24.93
C CYS A 373 19.50 6.79 24.46
N PHE A 374 20.21 6.96 23.36
CA PHE A 374 20.27 8.19 22.60
C PHE A 374 19.38 8.05 21.37
N PRO A 375 18.12 8.52 21.42
CA PRO A 375 17.14 8.26 20.37
C PRO A 375 17.55 8.83 19.02
N SER A 376 17.20 8.12 17.95
CA SER A 376 17.29 8.57 16.56
C SER A 376 15.91 8.53 15.91
N TYR A 377 15.80 8.90 14.62
CA TYR A 377 14.56 8.77 13.86
C TYR A 377 14.19 7.32 13.50
N SER A 378 15.08 6.33 13.79
CA SER A 378 14.84 4.92 13.54
C SER A 378 13.91 4.31 14.61
N PHE A 379 12.66 4.09 14.25
CA PHE A 379 11.71 3.40 15.12
C PHE A 379 12.09 1.93 15.34
N GLU A 380 12.59 1.26 14.31
CA GLU A 380 13.01 -0.13 14.40
C GLU A 380 14.13 -0.32 15.41
N ASP A 381 15.20 0.48 15.34
CA ASP A 381 16.29 0.41 16.30
C ASP A 381 15.78 0.66 17.73
N PHE A 382 14.96 1.70 17.90
CA PHE A 382 14.34 2.02 19.18
C PHE A 382 13.46 0.88 19.72
N TYR A 383 12.66 0.27 18.87
CA TYR A 383 11.82 -0.86 19.24
C TYR A 383 12.67 -2.08 19.62
N GLN A 384 13.67 -2.42 18.81
CA GLN A 384 14.54 -3.59 19.03
C GLN A 384 15.36 -3.46 20.32
N LEU A 385 15.92 -2.28 20.60
CA LEU A 385 16.71 -2.06 21.82
C LEU A 385 15.87 -2.23 23.09
N ILE A 386 14.64 -1.71 23.13
CA ILE A 386 13.74 -1.85 24.28
C ILE A 386 13.38 -3.32 24.48
N ARG A 387 13.11 -4.05 23.41
CA ARG A 387 12.68 -5.44 23.45
C ARG A 387 13.76 -6.45 23.89
N ARG A 388 14.98 -5.99 24.17
CA ARG A 388 16.00 -6.83 24.83
C ARG A 388 15.70 -7.02 26.33
N THR A 389 15.12 -6.00 26.95
CA THR A 389 14.76 -5.98 28.39
C THR A 389 13.25 -6.12 28.59
N TYR A 390 12.43 -5.47 27.78
CA TYR A 390 10.97 -5.47 27.85
C TYR A 390 10.37 -6.60 26.99
N ARG A 391 10.33 -7.79 27.57
CA ARG A 391 9.87 -9.01 26.88
C ARG A 391 9.36 -10.06 27.88
N PHE A 392 8.76 -11.14 27.36
CA PHE A 392 8.33 -12.28 28.19
C PHE A 392 9.36 -12.68 29.22
N GLY A 393 8.90 -12.82 30.47
CA GLY A 393 9.76 -13.13 31.62
C GLY A 393 10.29 -11.91 32.38
N GLN A 394 10.04 -10.67 31.90
CA GLN A 394 10.30 -9.46 32.68
C GLN A 394 9.28 -9.33 33.82
N LYS A 395 9.77 -9.12 35.05
CA LYS A 395 8.94 -9.02 36.25
C LYS A 395 8.86 -7.61 36.85
N GLN A 396 9.70 -6.69 36.36
CA GLN A 396 9.79 -5.32 36.87
C GLN A 396 9.40 -4.32 35.81
N ALA A 397 8.88 -3.16 36.23
CA ALA A 397 8.65 -2.04 35.32
C ALA A 397 9.96 -1.65 34.65
N VAL A 398 9.96 -1.54 33.33
CA VAL A 398 11.16 -1.16 32.57
C VAL A 398 11.19 0.36 32.43
N ASN A 399 12.29 0.97 32.86
CA ASN A 399 12.53 2.40 32.72
C ASN A 399 13.50 2.64 31.57
N CYS A 400 13.05 3.36 30.54
CA CYS A 400 13.86 3.75 29.41
C CYS A 400 14.12 5.27 29.45
N TYR A 401 15.34 5.65 29.77
CA TYR A 401 15.80 7.04 29.82
C TYR A 401 16.29 7.44 28.43
N MET A 402 15.58 8.39 27.82
CA MET A 402 15.87 8.90 26.48
C MET A 402 16.62 10.22 26.60
N VAL A 403 17.94 10.21 26.41
CA VAL A 403 18.79 11.38 26.64
C VAL A 403 19.00 12.17 25.35
N LEU A 404 18.55 13.42 25.31
CA LEU A 404 18.55 14.29 24.12
C LEU A 404 18.89 15.73 24.45
N PRO A 405 19.51 16.49 23.53
CA PRO A 405 19.52 17.94 23.61
C PRO A 405 18.12 18.50 23.32
N ARG A 406 17.78 19.64 23.94
CA ARG A 406 16.47 20.31 23.70
C ARG A 406 16.23 20.64 22.24
N THR A 407 17.30 20.94 21.49
CA THR A 407 17.27 21.23 20.05
C THR A 407 16.83 20.05 19.18
N ALA A 408 16.91 18.80 19.69
CA ALA A 408 16.52 17.58 18.98
C ALA A 408 15.11 17.05 19.40
N GLY A 409 14.27 17.88 19.98
CA GLY A 409 12.93 17.51 20.44
C GLY A 409 12.01 16.90 19.37
N GLY A 410 12.24 17.21 18.09
CA GLY A 410 11.54 16.63 16.94
C GLY A 410 11.67 15.11 16.83
N VAL A 411 12.77 14.52 17.32
CA VAL A 411 12.99 13.07 17.33
C VAL A 411 11.92 12.35 18.16
N LEU A 412 11.65 12.84 19.38
CA LEU A 412 10.65 12.22 20.27
C LEU A 412 9.24 12.31 19.67
N LYS A 413 8.90 13.45 19.05
CA LYS A 413 7.61 13.61 18.35
C LYS A 413 7.48 12.57 17.25
N THR A 414 8.49 12.44 16.39
CA THR A 414 8.47 11.45 15.29
C THR A 414 8.40 10.01 15.80
N LEU A 415 9.13 9.67 16.87
CA LEU A 415 9.08 8.33 17.45
C LEU A 415 7.71 8.02 18.03
N ARG A 416 7.06 8.99 18.71
CA ARG A 416 5.67 8.82 19.20
C ARG A 416 4.69 8.60 18.07
N GLU A 417 4.74 9.42 17.02
CA GLU A 417 3.88 9.27 15.84
C GLU A 417 4.07 7.90 15.17
N LYS A 418 5.31 7.41 15.06
CA LYS A 418 5.60 6.08 14.53
C LYS A 418 5.09 4.97 15.46
N LEU A 419 5.21 5.14 16.77
CA LEU A 419 4.68 4.18 17.75
C LEU A 419 3.15 4.11 17.67
N GLU A 420 2.46 5.25 17.63
CA GLU A 420 1.00 5.31 17.48
C GLU A 420 0.53 4.65 16.17
N ARG A 421 1.24 4.89 15.06
CA ARG A 421 0.97 4.19 13.78
C ARG A 421 1.17 2.69 13.90
N TYR A 422 2.25 2.27 14.55
CA TYR A 422 2.53 0.85 14.76
C TYR A 422 1.45 0.18 15.62
N GLU A 423 1.00 0.84 16.69
CA GLU A 423 -0.10 0.36 17.53
C GLU A 423 -1.41 0.30 16.75
N THR A 424 -1.75 1.34 15.98
CA THR A 424 -2.92 1.35 15.09
C THR A 424 -2.87 0.21 14.08
N MET A 425 -1.73 0.00 13.44
CA MET A 425 -1.52 -1.10 12.51
C MET A 425 -1.74 -2.46 13.18
N ARG A 426 -1.15 -2.64 14.34
CA ARG A 426 -1.26 -3.87 15.13
C ARG A 426 -2.70 -4.14 15.55
N ASP A 427 -3.40 -3.11 16.03
CA ASP A 427 -4.79 -3.24 16.44
C ASP A 427 -5.71 -3.54 15.25
N ALA A 428 -5.46 -2.94 14.10
CA ALA A 428 -6.19 -3.22 12.85
C ALA A 428 -5.91 -4.63 12.29
N MET A 429 -4.70 -5.16 12.52
CA MET A 429 -4.33 -6.54 12.12
C MET A 429 -4.70 -7.60 13.17
N LYS A 430 -5.20 -7.21 14.36
CA LYS A 430 -5.61 -8.19 15.37
C LYS A 430 -6.69 -9.11 14.83
N PHE A 431 -6.37 -10.37 14.86
CA PHE A 431 -7.27 -11.43 14.46
C PHE A 431 -7.96 -12.03 15.66
N SER A 432 -9.27 -12.13 15.58
CA SER A 432 -9.96 -13.13 16.37
C SER A 432 -9.62 -14.53 15.84
N ALA A 433 -9.54 -15.52 16.73
CA ALA A 433 -9.41 -16.93 16.33
C ALA A 433 -10.45 -17.36 15.28
N GLU A 434 -11.61 -16.71 15.26
CA GLU A 434 -12.64 -16.86 14.22
C GLU A 434 -12.15 -16.51 12.81
N THR A 435 -11.26 -15.53 12.66
CA THR A 435 -10.74 -15.16 11.33
C THR A 435 -9.67 -16.12 10.86
N LEU A 436 -8.82 -16.65 11.75
CA LEU A 436 -7.89 -17.74 11.44
C LEU A 436 -8.63 -19.02 11.01
N LEU A 437 -9.82 -19.26 11.55
CA LEU A 437 -10.64 -20.43 11.26
C LEU A 437 -11.62 -20.21 10.08
N ASN A 438 -12.01 -18.96 9.79
CA ASN A 438 -13.04 -18.60 8.79
C ASN A 438 -12.47 -17.92 7.54
N THR A 439 -11.50 -18.52 6.88
CA THR A 439 -10.98 -18.08 5.55
C THR A 439 -12.03 -18.13 4.42
N GLN A 440 -13.30 -18.39 4.72
CA GLN A 440 -14.40 -18.55 3.75
C GLN A 440 -15.59 -17.60 3.98
N ARG A 441 -15.44 -16.40 4.51
CA ARG A 441 -16.55 -15.44 4.44
C ARG A 441 -16.76 -15.02 2.98
N LYS A 442 -17.96 -15.32 2.45
CA LYS A 442 -18.45 -14.83 1.16
C LYS A 442 -18.37 -13.31 1.15
N ILE A 443 -17.60 -12.76 0.24
CA ILE A 443 -17.68 -11.33 -0.09
C ILE A 443 -19.04 -11.17 -0.76
N THR A 444 -19.90 -10.38 -0.13
CA THR A 444 -21.21 -10.05 -0.66
C THR A 444 -21.00 -8.94 -1.68
N MET A 445 -21.15 -9.25 -2.97
CA MET A 445 -21.26 -8.21 -3.99
C MET A 445 -22.55 -7.43 -3.75
N LYS A 446 -22.48 -6.10 -3.85
CA LYS A 446 -23.69 -5.27 -3.80
C LYS A 446 -24.51 -5.55 -5.06
N THR A 447 -25.60 -6.29 -4.92
CA THR A 447 -26.49 -6.67 -6.03
C THR A 447 -27.66 -5.71 -6.19
N ASP A 448 -27.94 -4.91 -5.17
CA ASP A 448 -29.10 -4.03 -5.14
C ASP A 448 -28.85 -2.78 -5.96
N ILE A 449 -29.80 -2.44 -6.83
CA ILE A 449 -29.79 -1.23 -7.64
C ILE A 449 -30.90 -0.32 -7.11
N ASP A 450 -30.49 0.79 -6.47
CA ASP A 450 -31.44 1.84 -6.11
C ASP A 450 -31.74 2.71 -7.32
N THR A 451 -33.00 3.11 -7.51
CA THR A 451 -33.40 3.89 -8.68
C THR A 451 -34.22 5.11 -8.27
N THR A 452 -33.82 6.26 -8.78
CA THR A 452 -34.63 7.49 -8.75
C THR A 452 -34.99 7.86 -10.19
N ALA A 453 -36.28 8.14 -10.42
CA ALA A 453 -36.75 8.46 -11.76
C ALA A 453 -37.84 9.57 -11.72
N ASN A 454 -37.96 10.28 -12.85
CA ASN A 454 -39.11 11.14 -13.16
C ASN A 454 -39.41 11.04 -14.67
N GLU A 455 -40.25 11.90 -15.20
CA GLU A 455 -40.60 11.90 -16.62
C GLU A 455 -39.42 12.14 -17.57
N ASN A 456 -38.38 12.88 -17.14
CA ASN A 456 -37.29 13.32 -17.97
C ASN A 456 -36.03 12.51 -17.77
N TRP A 457 -35.85 11.85 -16.63
CA TRP A 457 -34.63 11.11 -16.34
C TRP A 457 -34.83 9.94 -15.38
N THR A 458 -33.96 8.97 -15.51
CA THR A 458 -33.80 7.82 -14.59
C THR A 458 -32.32 7.70 -14.22
N LEU A 459 -32.01 7.63 -12.92
CA LEU A 459 -30.68 7.41 -12.44
C LEU A 459 -30.66 6.20 -11.50
N HIS A 460 -29.70 5.32 -11.71
CA HIS A 460 -29.51 4.09 -10.95
C HIS A 460 -28.26 4.20 -10.08
N ASN A 461 -28.37 3.86 -8.78
CA ASN A 461 -27.20 3.66 -7.91
C ASN A 461 -26.80 2.19 -7.94
N GLY A 462 -25.84 1.84 -8.76
CA GLY A 462 -25.37 0.47 -8.95
C GLY A 462 -24.26 0.34 -9.98
N ASP A 463 -23.79 -0.89 -10.14
CA ASP A 463 -22.77 -1.24 -11.12
C ASP A 463 -23.30 -1.03 -12.54
N CYS A 464 -22.52 -0.31 -13.35
CA CYS A 464 -22.86 0.05 -14.73
C CYS A 464 -23.10 -1.15 -15.65
N VAL A 465 -22.40 -2.28 -15.46
CA VAL A 465 -22.60 -3.52 -16.25
C VAL A 465 -23.98 -4.12 -15.92
N ARG A 466 -24.31 -4.23 -14.64
CA ARG A 466 -25.59 -4.77 -14.18
C ARG A 466 -26.76 -3.85 -14.54
N VAL A 467 -26.59 -2.53 -14.39
CA VAL A 467 -27.60 -1.58 -14.85
C VAL A 467 -27.83 -1.70 -16.35
N ALA A 468 -26.75 -1.72 -17.15
CA ALA A 468 -26.86 -1.87 -18.58
C ALA A 468 -27.57 -3.19 -18.99
N GLU A 469 -27.39 -4.26 -18.23
CA GLU A 469 -28.10 -5.55 -18.43
C GLU A 469 -29.61 -5.42 -18.32
N THR A 470 -30.11 -4.53 -17.44
CA THR A 470 -31.56 -4.32 -17.25
C THR A 470 -32.22 -3.46 -18.34
N LEU A 471 -31.43 -2.72 -19.11
CA LEU A 471 -31.95 -1.85 -20.17
C LEU A 471 -32.44 -2.68 -21.36
N ALA A 472 -33.55 -2.25 -21.97
CA ALA A 472 -34.11 -2.92 -23.14
C ALA A 472 -33.19 -2.82 -24.37
N ASP A 473 -33.24 -3.84 -25.23
CA ASP A 473 -32.51 -3.86 -26.49
C ASP A 473 -32.97 -2.70 -27.37
N GLU A 474 -32.02 -2.10 -28.06
CA GLU A 474 -32.26 -1.01 -29.05
C GLU A 474 -33.13 0.14 -28.50
N SER A 475 -32.96 0.46 -27.21
CA SER A 475 -33.72 1.54 -26.54
C SER A 475 -33.00 2.89 -26.53
N ILE A 476 -31.66 2.90 -26.62
CA ILE A 476 -30.82 4.08 -26.48
C ILE A 476 -30.56 4.76 -27.82
N ASP A 477 -30.79 6.07 -27.89
CA ASP A 477 -30.55 6.88 -29.08
C ASP A 477 -29.11 7.37 -29.15
N PHE A 478 -28.50 7.74 -28.03
CA PHE A 478 -27.14 8.23 -27.97
C PHE A 478 -26.49 7.92 -26.63
N SER A 479 -25.23 7.51 -26.62
CA SER A 479 -24.45 7.40 -25.38
C SER A 479 -23.28 8.37 -25.36
N VAL A 480 -23.08 9.06 -24.23
CA VAL A 480 -21.94 9.96 -24.01
C VAL A 480 -21.45 9.82 -22.58
N PHE A 481 -20.16 9.58 -22.39
CA PHE A 481 -19.57 9.39 -21.07
C PHE A 481 -18.03 9.43 -21.09
N SER A 482 -17.44 9.58 -19.90
CA SER A 482 -16.03 9.42 -19.63
C SER A 482 -15.84 8.22 -18.71
N PRO A 483 -15.26 7.09 -19.16
CA PRO A 483 -14.99 5.96 -18.30
C PRO A 483 -13.86 6.29 -17.32
N PRO A 484 -13.67 5.55 -16.20
CA PRO A 484 -12.44 5.57 -15.44
C PRO A 484 -11.23 5.36 -16.35
N PHE A 485 -10.16 6.13 -16.14
CA PHE A 485 -8.94 6.01 -16.97
C PHE A 485 -8.03 4.92 -16.42
N ALA A 486 -8.44 3.66 -16.61
CA ALA A 486 -7.78 2.47 -16.10
C ALA A 486 -7.49 2.61 -14.58
N ASP A 487 -6.22 2.46 -14.17
CA ASP A 487 -5.76 2.51 -12.78
C ASP A 487 -5.28 3.91 -12.32
N LEU A 488 -5.66 4.98 -13.07
CA LEU A 488 -5.21 6.35 -12.77
C LEU A 488 -5.95 6.93 -11.55
N PHE A 489 -7.24 6.68 -11.43
CA PHE A 489 -8.09 7.18 -10.35
C PHE A 489 -9.02 6.10 -9.81
N VAL A 490 -9.13 6.02 -8.49
CA VAL A 490 -10.06 5.16 -7.79
C VAL A 490 -11.18 6.01 -7.19
N TYR A 491 -12.41 5.65 -7.47
CA TYR A 491 -13.59 6.41 -7.07
C TYR A 491 -14.30 5.85 -5.84
N SER A 492 -14.21 4.53 -5.65
CA SER A 492 -14.81 3.84 -4.50
C SER A 492 -13.99 2.63 -4.04
N ALA A 493 -14.37 2.03 -2.90
CA ALA A 493 -13.79 0.76 -2.42
C ALA A 493 -14.38 -0.46 -3.12
N ASP A 494 -15.46 -0.29 -3.87
CA ASP A 494 -16.18 -1.39 -4.45
C ASP A 494 -15.33 -2.12 -5.50
N VAL A 495 -15.31 -3.45 -5.45
CA VAL A 495 -14.59 -4.28 -6.43
C VAL A 495 -15.18 -4.15 -7.84
N GLN A 496 -16.43 -3.71 -7.95
CA GLN A 496 -17.12 -3.44 -9.20
C GLN A 496 -16.66 -2.11 -9.83
N ASP A 497 -16.02 -1.22 -9.05
CA ASP A 497 -15.42 -0.01 -9.58
C ASP A 497 -14.30 -0.34 -10.59
N MET A 498 -14.46 0.12 -11.84
CA MET A 498 -13.48 -0.10 -12.90
C MET A 498 -12.16 0.64 -12.64
N GLY A 499 -12.17 1.70 -11.83
CA GLY A 499 -10.97 2.37 -11.36
C GLY A 499 -10.12 1.53 -10.40
N ASN A 500 -10.66 0.44 -9.84
CA ASN A 500 -9.96 -0.51 -8.97
C ASN A 500 -9.31 -1.68 -9.73
N CYS A 501 -9.06 -1.56 -11.03
CA CYS A 501 -8.35 -2.58 -11.80
C CYS A 501 -6.85 -2.56 -11.51
N ARG A 502 -6.22 -3.74 -11.50
CA ARG A 502 -4.79 -3.91 -11.23
C ARG A 502 -3.89 -3.47 -12.40
N SER A 503 -4.44 -3.55 -13.61
CA SER A 503 -3.74 -3.24 -14.85
C SER A 503 -4.69 -2.68 -15.89
N MET A 504 -4.13 -2.13 -16.96
CA MET A 504 -4.86 -1.74 -18.16
C MET A 504 -5.65 -2.90 -18.77
N ASP A 505 -5.09 -4.10 -18.78
CA ASP A 505 -5.72 -5.29 -19.36
C ASP A 505 -6.93 -5.75 -18.51
N ASP A 506 -6.82 -5.72 -17.18
CA ASP A 506 -7.93 -5.97 -16.29
C ASP A 506 -9.08 -4.96 -16.50
N PHE A 507 -8.72 -3.66 -16.68
CA PHE A 507 -9.69 -2.63 -16.99
C PHE A 507 -10.41 -2.90 -18.32
N LEU A 508 -9.65 -3.17 -19.38
CA LEU A 508 -10.21 -3.45 -20.70
C LEU A 508 -11.10 -4.69 -20.69
N GLN A 509 -10.73 -5.71 -19.93
CA GLN A 509 -11.56 -6.91 -19.76
C GLN A 509 -12.87 -6.58 -19.05
N GLN A 510 -12.84 -5.83 -17.95
CA GLN A 510 -14.06 -5.40 -17.24
C GLN A 510 -14.92 -4.49 -18.12
N PHE A 511 -14.31 -3.51 -18.78
CA PHE A 511 -15.01 -2.59 -19.66
C PHE A 511 -15.63 -3.31 -20.88
N GLY A 512 -15.02 -4.38 -21.36
CA GLY A 512 -15.56 -5.21 -22.42
C GLY A 512 -16.94 -5.81 -22.11
N PHE A 513 -17.21 -6.16 -20.86
CA PHE A 513 -18.57 -6.59 -20.47
C PHE A 513 -19.59 -5.46 -20.68
N LEU A 514 -19.25 -4.22 -20.33
CA LEU A 514 -20.12 -3.08 -20.54
C LEU A 514 -20.28 -2.77 -22.04
N VAL A 515 -19.21 -2.82 -22.86
CA VAL A 515 -19.24 -2.51 -24.29
C VAL A 515 -20.20 -3.43 -25.05
N LYS A 516 -20.29 -4.69 -24.65
CA LYS A 516 -21.30 -5.66 -25.18
C LYS A 516 -22.73 -5.19 -24.93
N HIS A 517 -23.02 -4.75 -23.70
CA HIS A 517 -24.33 -4.22 -23.37
C HIS A 517 -24.61 -2.88 -24.07
N LEU A 518 -23.62 -1.99 -24.18
CA LEU A 518 -23.76 -0.76 -24.96
C LEU A 518 -24.16 -1.06 -26.42
N TYR A 519 -23.53 -2.08 -27.03
CA TYR A 519 -23.90 -2.51 -28.38
C TYR A 519 -25.35 -3.00 -28.44
N ARG A 520 -25.77 -3.82 -27.49
CA ARG A 520 -27.12 -4.38 -27.43
C ARG A 520 -28.19 -3.30 -27.28
N VAL A 521 -28.01 -2.36 -26.33
CA VAL A 521 -29.03 -1.36 -25.99
C VAL A 521 -29.09 -0.19 -26.98
N THR A 522 -28.02 0.08 -27.75
CA THR A 522 -28.00 1.17 -28.73
C THR A 522 -28.80 0.80 -29.98
N LYS A 523 -29.63 1.71 -30.49
CA LYS A 523 -30.38 1.54 -31.72
C LYS A 523 -29.48 1.39 -32.96
N PRO A 524 -29.86 0.66 -33.99
CA PRO A 524 -29.12 0.55 -35.23
C PRO A 524 -28.82 1.92 -35.86
N GLY A 525 -27.62 2.13 -36.38
CA GLY A 525 -27.19 3.39 -37.00
C GLY A 525 -26.89 4.53 -36.02
N ARG A 526 -27.09 4.35 -34.73
CA ARG A 526 -26.86 5.34 -33.68
C ARG A 526 -25.43 5.26 -33.10
N LEU A 527 -25.06 6.26 -32.33
CA LEU A 527 -23.69 6.56 -31.93
C LEU A 527 -23.45 6.41 -30.42
N CYS A 528 -22.19 6.13 -30.09
CA CYS A 528 -21.64 6.13 -28.74
C CYS A 528 -20.37 6.96 -28.71
N ALA A 529 -20.31 7.99 -27.87
CA ALA A 529 -19.15 8.88 -27.71
C ALA A 529 -18.46 8.64 -26.37
N VAL A 530 -17.18 8.29 -26.43
CA VAL A 530 -16.33 7.99 -25.27
C VAL A 530 -15.25 9.04 -25.13
N HIS A 531 -15.28 9.81 -24.06
CA HIS A 531 -14.24 10.76 -23.72
C HIS A 531 -13.07 10.04 -23.01
N CYS A 532 -11.85 10.29 -23.46
CA CYS A 532 -10.64 9.69 -22.87
C CYS A 532 -9.39 10.54 -23.14
N THR A 533 -8.28 10.15 -22.52
CA THR A 533 -6.92 10.65 -22.82
C THR A 533 -5.93 9.50 -22.74
N ASP A 534 -4.77 9.63 -23.37
CA ASP A 534 -3.69 8.67 -23.23
C ASP A 534 -3.01 8.82 -21.86
N LEU A 535 -2.44 7.74 -21.32
CA LEU A 535 -1.97 7.67 -19.95
C LEU A 535 -0.45 7.67 -19.87
N LEU A 536 0.09 8.25 -18.81
CA LEU A 536 1.53 8.29 -18.57
C LEU A 536 1.98 7.03 -17.82
N ALA A 537 2.92 6.31 -18.39
CA ALA A 537 3.68 5.29 -17.68
C ALA A 537 4.78 5.94 -16.84
N THR A 538 5.04 5.39 -15.67
CA THR A 538 6.06 5.86 -14.74
C THR A 538 7.13 4.80 -14.54
N LYS A 539 8.40 5.23 -14.41
CA LYS A 539 9.52 4.30 -14.30
C LYS A 539 9.39 3.33 -13.12
N TRP A 540 8.84 3.77 -12.01
CA TRP A 540 8.72 2.95 -10.82
C TRP A 540 7.60 1.89 -10.91
N LYS A 541 6.50 2.19 -11.64
CA LYS A 541 5.35 1.30 -11.80
C LYS A 541 5.49 0.43 -13.04
N ASP A 542 5.93 1.03 -14.15
CA ASP A 542 5.88 0.44 -15.48
C ASP A 542 7.29 0.02 -15.99
N GLY A 543 8.36 0.36 -15.23
CA GLY A 543 9.75 0.07 -15.59
C GLY A 543 10.40 1.14 -16.47
N GLU A 544 9.65 1.73 -17.39
CA GLU A 544 10.09 2.80 -18.29
C GLU A 544 9.07 3.95 -18.30
N ILE A 545 9.50 5.11 -18.80
CA ILE A 545 8.63 6.27 -18.96
C ILE A 545 8.17 6.31 -20.41
N GLU A 546 6.87 6.11 -20.64
CA GLU A 546 6.27 6.14 -21.97
C GLU A 546 4.85 6.71 -21.93
N LEU A 547 4.23 6.83 -23.09
CA LEU A 547 2.81 7.16 -23.23
C LEU A 547 2.03 5.88 -23.56
N LYS A 548 1.14 5.47 -22.66
CA LYS A 548 0.23 4.33 -22.89
C LYS A 548 -0.91 4.75 -23.81
N ASN A 549 -1.04 4.10 -24.95
CA ASN A 549 -2.07 4.34 -25.96
C ASN A 549 -3.45 3.85 -25.47
N PHE A 550 -4.06 4.56 -24.50
CA PHE A 550 -5.37 4.21 -23.96
C PHE A 550 -6.49 4.43 -24.97
N SER A 551 -6.46 5.56 -25.70
CA SER A 551 -7.46 5.87 -26.72
C SER A 551 -7.48 4.83 -27.85
N GLY A 552 -6.33 4.33 -28.28
CA GLY A 552 -6.24 3.24 -29.25
C GLY A 552 -6.80 1.92 -28.74
N LYS A 553 -6.53 1.58 -27.47
CA LYS A 553 -7.08 0.36 -26.84
C LYS A 553 -8.61 0.40 -26.72
N ILE A 554 -9.19 1.57 -26.44
CA ILE A 554 -10.65 1.75 -26.46
C ILE A 554 -11.20 1.50 -27.87
N ILE A 555 -10.53 2.01 -28.93
CA ILE A 555 -10.93 1.77 -30.32
C ILE A 555 -10.91 0.26 -30.65
N ASP A 556 -9.83 -0.42 -30.28
CA ASP A 556 -9.69 -1.86 -30.54
C ASP A 556 -10.78 -2.67 -29.80
N LEU A 557 -11.06 -2.32 -28.56
CA LEU A 557 -12.09 -2.99 -27.75
C LEU A 557 -13.50 -2.85 -28.36
N PHE A 558 -13.89 -1.64 -28.76
CA PHE A 558 -15.19 -1.41 -29.39
C PHE A 558 -15.30 -2.14 -30.73
N ARG A 559 -14.23 -2.12 -31.54
CA ARG A 559 -14.21 -2.84 -32.82
C ARG A 559 -14.31 -4.36 -32.63
N ALA A 560 -13.73 -4.91 -31.60
CA ALA A 560 -13.87 -6.33 -31.26
C ALA A 560 -15.33 -6.71 -30.91
N GLU A 561 -16.12 -5.76 -30.42
CA GLU A 561 -17.54 -5.93 -30.13
C GLU A 561 -18.46 -5.40 -31.25
N ASN A 562 -17.99 -5.43 -32.51
CA ASN A 562 -18.70 -5.12 -33.76
C ASN A 562 -19.14 -3.65 -33.94
N TRP A 563 -18.60 -2.73 -33.18
CA TRP A 563 -18.78 -1.30 -33.43
C TRP A 563 -17.95 -0.82 -34.61
N LEU A 564 -18.48 0.13 -35.37
CA LEU A 564 -17.72 0.83 -36.43
C LEU A 564 -17.04 2.05 -35.78
N TYR A 565 -15.74 2.17 -35.99
CA TYR A 565 -15.02 3.39 -35.62
C TYR A 565 -15.45 4.52 -36.53
N HIS A 566 -16.14 5.54 -35.96
CA HIS A 566 -16.74 6.61 -36.75
C HIS A 566 -15.79 7.79 -36.98
N CYS A 567 -15.33 8.40 -35.86
CA CYS A 567 -14.35 9.46 -35.89
C CYS A 567 -13.73 9.69 -34.52
N ARG A 568 -12.74 10.57 -34.44
CA ARG A 568 -12.16 11.05 -33.19
C ARG A 568 -12.01 12.57 -33.24
N VAL A 569 -12.46 13.25 -32.19
CA VAL A 569 -12.24 14.68 -31.98
C VAL A 569 -11.13 14.86 -30.97
N THR A 570 -10.21 15.77 -31.22
CA THR A 570 -9.15 16.17 -30.31
C THR A 570 -9.56 17.43 -29.56
N ILE A 571 -9.52 17.40 -28.23
CA ILE A 571 -9.74 18.55 -27.37
C ILE A 571 -8.37 19.13 -26.99
N TRP A 572 -8.14 20.37 -27.40
CA TRP A 572 -6.90 21.06 -27.08
C TRP A 572 -6.84 21.43 -25.60
N LYS A 573 -5.65 21.32 -25.01
CA LYS A 573 -5.33 21.79 -23.66
C LYS A 573 -4.14 22.71 -23.68
N ASP A 574 -4.17 23.73 -22.80
CA ASP A 574 -2.99 24.57 -22.60
C ASP A 574 -1.80 23.70 -22.12
N PRO A 575 -0.69 23.68 -22.87
CA PRO A 575 0.43 22.78 -22.57
C PRO A 575 1.12 23.13 -21.24
N VAL A 576 1.12 24.39 -20.81
CA VAL A 576 1.74 24.81 -19.54
C VAL A 576 0.90 24.32 -18.36
N VAL A 577 -0.42 24.46 -18.45
CA VAL A 577 -1.34 24.01 -17.40
C VAL A 577 -1.32 22.49 -17.30
N GLU A 578 -1.35 21.80 -18.44
CA GLU A 578 -1.28 20.32 -18.48
C GLU A 578 0.02 19.81 -17.86
N MET A 579 1.17 20.37 -18.26
CA MET A 579 2.49 19.93 -17.79
C MET A 579 2.71 20.22 -16.30
N GLN A 580 2.19 21.34 -15.79
CA GLN A 580 2.22 21.63 -14.34
C GLN A 580 1.39 20.63 -13.56
N ARG A 581 0.25 20.22 -14.12
CA ARG A 581 -0.69 19.29 -13.48
C ARG A 581 -0.16 17.86 -13.48
N THR A 582 0.46 17.40 -14.58
CA THR A 582 0.97 16.02 -14.71
C THR A 582 2.38 15.85 -14.14
N LYS A 583 3.16 16.92 -13.98
CA LYS A 583 4.55 16.95 -13.46
C LYS A 583 5.50 15.95 -14.15
N SER A 584 5.19 15.48 -15.36
CA SER A 584 6.00 14.46 -16.02
C SER A 584 6.47 14.93 -17.40
N LEU A 585 7.75 14.78 -17.65
CA LEU A 585 8.47 14.93 -18.95
C LEU A 585 7.86 15.89 -19.98
N GLY A 586 7.13 16.92 -19.55
CA GLY A 586 6.58 17.93 -20.43
C GLY A 586 7.68 18.79 -21.03
N LEU A 587 7.47 19.20 -22.29
CA LEU A 587 8.39 20.09 -23.01
C LEU A 587 8.24 21.52 -22.50
N LEU A 588 8.78 21.79 -21.30
CA LEU A 588 8.89 23.14 -20.78
C LEU A 588 10.04 23.90 -21.46
N TYR A 589 9.92 25.22 -21.58
CA TYR A 589 10.95 26.07 -22.22
C TYR A 589 12.36 25.84 -21.62
N LYS A 590 12.45 25.64 -20.31
CA LYS A 590 13.72 25.30 -19.65
C LYS A 590 14.31 23.96 -20.13
N GLN A 591 13.47 23.00 -20.46
CA GLN A 591 13.91 21.70 -20.94
C GLN A 591 14.31 21.75 -22.42
N LEU A 592 13.62 22.56 -23.21
CA LEU A 592 13.98 22.83 -24.59
C LEU A 592 15.42 23.39 -24.72
N LEU A 593 15.84 24.20 -23.75
CA LEU A 593 17.20 24.76 -23.71
C LEU A 593 18.28 23.77 -23.26
N LYS A 594 17.90 22.61 -22.73
CA LYS A 594 18.86 21.59 -22.27
C LYS A 594 18.89 20.37 -23.22
N ASP A 595 17.79 19.66 -23.30
CA ASP A 595 17.59 18.49 -24.14
C ASP A 595 16.07 18.25 -24.30
N SER A 596 15.59 18.50 -25.53
CA SER A 596 14.18 18.29 -25.86
C SER A 596 13.85 16.85 -26.22
N ALA A 597 14.86 16.00 -26.53
CA ALA A 597 14.65 14.63 -27.03
C ALA A 597 13.93 13.72 -26.03
N MET A 598 14.12 13.97 -24.72
CA MET A 598 13.47 13.23 -23.65
C MET A 598 12.13 13.83 -23.19
N SER A 599 11.64 14.86 -23.86
CA SER A 599 10.43 15.59 -23.49
C SER A 599 9.32 15.34 -24.50
N ARG A 600 8.07 15.31 -24.03
CA ARG A 600 6.88 15.20 -24.86
C ARG A 600 6.14 16.54 -24.96
N VAL A 601 5.37 16.70 -26.02
CA VAL A 601 4.36 17.78 -26.12
C VAL A 601 3.23 17.58 -25.11
N GLY A 602 2.38 18.60 -24.91
CA GLY A 602 1.19 18.51 -24.05
C GLY A 602 0.25 17.38 -24.48
N LEU A 603 -0.47 16.79 -23.51
CA LEU A 603 -1.45 15.74 -23.78
C LEU A 603 -2.82 16.36 -24.08
N PRO A 604 -3.42 16.06 -25.25
CA PRO A 604 -4.81 16.40 -25.52
C PRO A 604 -5.75 15.41 -24.83
N GLU A 605 -7.03 15.77 -24.77
CA GLU A 605 -8.11 14.81 -24.55
C GLU A 605 -8.75 14.44 -25.89
N TYR A 606 -9.45 13.33 -25.90
CA TYR A 606 -10.10 12.79 -27.09
C TYR A 606 -11.57 12.47 -26.81
N VAL A 607 -12.44 12.72 -27.79
CA VAL A 607 -13.74 12.06 -27.87
C VAL A 607 -13.68 11.06 -29.01
N VAL A 608 -13.74 9.77 -28.68
CA VAL A 608 -13.77 8.69 -29.67
C VAL A 608 -15.22 8.31 -29.90
N ILE A 609 -15.66 8.33 -31.15
CA ILE A 609 -17.06 8.11 -31.51
C ILE A 609 -17.18 6.82 -32.30
N PHE A 610 -18.13 6.02 -31.91
CA PHE A 610 -18.46 4.72 -32.49
C PHE A 610 -19.90 4.72 -33.02
N ARG A 611 -20.14 3.93 -34.08
CA ARG A 611 -21.46 3.77 -34.65
C ARG A 611 -21.89 2.28 -34.65
N LYS A 612 -23.08 1.99 -34.18
CA LYS A 612 -23.67 0.67 -34.35
C LYS A 612 -24.03 0.46 -35.83
N PRO A 613 -23.67 -0.66 -36.49
CA PRO A 613 -24.12 -0.98 -37.82
C PRO A 613 -25.64 -0.92 -37.96
N GLY A 614 -26.10 -0.63 -39.18
CA GLY A 614 -27.53 -0.54 -39.50
C GLY A 614 -27.95 0.84 -39.94
N LYS A 615 -29.24 0.98 -40.30
CA LYS A 615 -29.83 2.23 -40.76
C LYS A 615 -30.46 2.98 -39.56
N ASN A 616 -30.17 4.26 -39.46
CA ASN A 616 -30.84 5.14 -38.50
C ASN A 616 -32.28 5.35 -38.92
N ALA A 617 -33.23 4.88 -38.11
CA ALA A 617 -34.66 4.98 -38.41
C ALA A 617 -35.20 6.42 -38.29
N VAL A 618 -34.60 7.22 -37.38
CA VAL A 618 -35.01 8.62 -37.15
C VAL A 618 -33.81 9.51 -37.44
N PRO A 619 -33.77 10.22 -38.58
CA PRO A 619 -32.69 11.13 -38.90
C PRO A 619 -32.52 12.22 -37.86
N ILE A 620 -31.25 12.56 -37.57
CA ILE A 620 -30.91 13.72 -36.75
C ILE A 620 -30.91 14.93 -37.69
N SER A 621 -31.85 15.86 -37.46
CA SER A 621 -32.04 17.00 -38.34
C SER A 621 -32.03 18.28 -37.54
N HIS A 622 -31.53 19.34 -38.13
CA HIS A 622 -31.46 20.69 -37.56
C HIS A 622 -32.08 21.71 -38.55
N GLU A 623 -32.75 22.68 -38.03
CA GLU A 623 -33.18 23.84 -38.81
C GLU A 623 -32.04 24.88 -38.84
N ARG A 624 -31.97 25.70 -39.92
CA ARG A 624 -30.89 26.67 -40.08
C ARG A 624 -30.86 27.74 -38.99
N ASP A 625 -32.03 28.09 -38.45
CA ASP A 625 -32.14 29.08 -37.36
C ASP A 625 -31.66 28.52 -36.01
N ASP A 626 -31.88 27.25 -35.78
CA ASP A 626 -31.44 26.56 -34.55
C ASP A 626 -29.98 26.15 -34.55
N TYR A 627 -29.41 25.98 -35.77
CA TYR A 627 -28.02 25.53 -35.94
C TYR A 627 -27.31 26.35 -37.04
N PRO A 628 -26.91 27.61 -36.74
CA PRO A 628 -26.29 28.51 -37.70
C PRO A 628 -24.92 27.98 -38.16
N LEU A 629 -24.50 28.41 -39.36
CA LEU A 629 -23.28 27.95 -40.02
C LEU A 629 -22.02 28.10 -39.17
N GLU A 630 -21.89 29.16 -38.42
CA GLU A 630 -20.74 29.43 -37.55
C GLU A 630 -20.67 28.44 -36.40
N LEU A 631 -21.81 28.03 -35.85
CA LEU A 631 -21.87 27.02 -34.81
C LEU A 631 -21.50 25.62 -35.36
N TRP A 632 -22.03 25.29 -36.55
CA TRP A 632 -21.68 24.08 -37.23
C TRP A 632 -20.17 23.99 -37.52
N GLN A 633 -19.54 25.06 -38.00
CA GLN A 633 -18.09 25.10 -38.27
C GLN A 633 -17.26 24.79 -37.01
N LYS A 634 -17.66 25.26 -35.86
CA LYS A 634 -17.03 24.97 -34.57
C LYS A 634 -17.22 23.52 -34.14
N ASP A 635 -18.46 23.05 -34.19
CA ASP A 635 -18.82 21.72 -33.71
C ASP A 635 -18.30 20.62 -34.63
N ALA A 636 -18.26 20.84 -35.96
CA ALA A 636 -17.74 19.90 -36.95
C ALA A 636 -16.19 19.88 -37.07
N SER A 637 -15.49 20.75 -36.35
CA SER A 637 -14.01 20.76 -36.37
C SER A 637 -13.44 19.47 -35.76
N PRO A 638 -12.40 18.87 -36.36
CA PRO A 638 -11.72 17.69 -35.77
C PRO A 638 -10.89 18.03 -34.54
N VAL A 639 -10.63 19.30 -34.29
CA VAL A 639 -9.93 19.80 -33.10
C VAL A 639 -10.77 20.92 -32.44
N TRP A 640 -11.17 20.70 -31.21
CA TRP A 640 -11.88 21.71 -30.42
C TRP A 640 -10.90 22.49 -29.57
N MET A 641 -10.67 23.76 -29.93
CA MET A 641 -9.69 24.62 -29.25
C MET A 641 -10.32 25.58 -28.23
N ASP A 642 -11.64 25.70 -28.21
CA ASP A 642 -12.43 26.66 -27.44
C ASP A 642 -13.27 26.03 -26.32
N ILE A 643 -12.89 24.85 -25.87
CA ILE A 643 -13.51 24.19 -24.72
C ILE A 643 -13.01 24.84 -23.42
N ASP A 644 -13.93 25.39 -22.62
CA ASP A 644 -13.61 25.90 -21.30
C ASP A 644 -13.42 24.73 -20.32
N GLN A 645 -12.18 24.53 -19.89
CA GLN A 645 -11.80 23.45 -18.98
C GLN A 645 -12.41 23.64 -17.56
N THR A 646 -12.90 24.82 -17.24
CA THR A 646 -13.51 25.16 -15.94
C THR A 646 -15.04 25.06 -15.96
N ASN A 647 -15.67 24.96 -17.13
CA ASN A 647 -17.11 24.82 -17.29
C ASN A 647 -17.56 23.39 -16.96
N VAL A 648 -17.62 23.09 -15.65
CA VAL A 648 -17.98 21.79 -15.10
C VAL A 648 -18.93 21.96 -13.91
N LEU A 649 -19.73 20.93 -13.60
CA LEU A 649 -20.54 20.93 -12.40
C LEU A 649 -19.65 20.87 -11.13
N ASN A 650 -20.13 21.50 -10.04
CA ASN A 650 -19.37 21.55 -8.79
C ASN A 650 -19.47 20.24 -8.00
N GLY A 651 -18.43 19.41 -8.07
CA GLY A 651 -18.34 18.14 -7.36
C GLY A 651 -17.90 18.23 -5.88
N ARG A 652 -17.57 19.43 -5.36
CA ARG A 652 -16.97 19.55 -4.01
C ARG A 652 -17.87 19.04 -2.90
N MET A 653 -19.18 19.19 -3.03
CA MET A 653 -20.15 18.78 -2.01
C MET A 653 -20.31 17.26 -1.88
N ALA A 654 -19.95 16.49 -2.89
CA ALA A 654 -20.04 15.03 -2.86
C ALA A 654 -18.75 14.35 -2.41
N ARG A 655 -17.70 15.13 -2.14
CA ARG A 655 -16.41 14.57 -1.69
C ARG A 655 -16.48 14.14 -0.24
N GLU A 656 -16.33 12.84 -0.01
CA GLU A 656 -16.33 12.26 1.33
C GLU A 656 -14.94 12.28 1.98
N ASN A 657 -13.88 12.30 1.16
CA ASN A 657 -12.50 12.23 1.60
C ASN A 657 -11.56 13.14 0.80
N ARG A 658 -10.35 13.41 1.35
CA ARG A 658 -9.26 14.09 0.63
C ARG A 658 -8.78 13.34 -0.62
N ASP A 659 -9.11 12.06 -0.75
CA ASP A 659 -8.72 11.16 -1.83
C ASP A 659 -9.36 11.55 -3.17
N GLU A 660 -10.46 12.29 -3.14
CA GLU A 660 -11.28 12.69 -4.27
C GLU A 660 -10.90 14.06 -4.88
N ARG A 661 -9.72 14.59 -4.55
CA ARG A 661 -9.30 15.93 -4.99
C ARG A 661 -9.13 16.08 -6.52
N HIS A 662 -8.95 14.97 -7.23
CA HIS A 662 -8.61 14.96 -8.66
C HIS A 662 -9.78 14.60 -9.57
N ILE A 663 -10.99 14.45 -9.05
CA ILE A 663 -12.17 14.15 -9.85
C ILE A 663 -12.58 15.40 -10.61
N CYS A 664 -12.43 15.34 -11.93
CA CYS A 664 -12.91 16.38 -12.84
C CYS A 664 -14.12 15.83 -13.60
N PRO A 665 -15.32 16.37 -13.39
CA PRO A 665 -16.47 16.09 -14.24
C PRO A 665 -16.15 16.44 -15.70
N LEU A 666 -16.83 15.78 -16.65
CA LEU A 666 -16.70 16.11 -18.07
C LEU A 666 -17.22 17.54 -18.32
N GLN A 667 -16.53 18.31 -19.15
CA GLN A 667 -16.88 19.69 -19.47
C GLN A 667 -18.25 19.74 -20.14
N LEU A 668 -19.08 20.67 -19.68
CA LEU A 668 -20.45 20.84 -20.19
C LEU A 668 -20.44 21.24 -21.67
N ASP A 669 -19.41 21.99 -22.14
CA ASP A 669 -19.25 22.36 -23.53
C ASP A 669 -19.09 21.13 -24.45
N VAL A 670 -18.30 20.15 -24.02
CA VAL A 670 -18.09 18.88 -24.75
C VAL A 670 -19.41 18.14 -24.88
N ILE A 671 -20.13 17.99 -23.76
CA ILE A 671 -21.40 17.26 -23.73
C ILE A 671 -22.44 17.97 -24.61
N ASN A 672 -22.58 19.29 -24.49
CA ASN A 672 -23.55 20.07 -25.26
C ASN A 672 -23.30 19.98 -26.78
N ARG A 673 -22.03 19.99 -27.23
CA ARG A 673 -21.68 19.81 -28.65
C ARG A 673 -22.06 18.41 -29.15
N LEU A 674 -21.73 17.38 -28.40
CA LEU A 674 -22.05 16.01 -28.77
C LEU A 674 -23.57 15.76 -28.82
N LEU A 675 -24.33 16.29 -27.85
CA LEU A 675 -25.79 16.20 -27.84
C LEU A 675 -26.42 16.92 -29.04
N ARG A 676 -25.93 18.12 -29.42
CA ARG A 676 -26.35 18.86 -30.60
C ARG A 676 -26.10 18.08 -31.88
N LEU A 677 -24.88 17.58 -32.06
CA LEU A 677 -24.47 16.86 -33.24
C LEU A 677 -25.22 15.53 -33.45
N TYR A 678 -25.50 14.80 -32.35
CA TYR A 678 -25.79 13.37 -32.44
C TYR A 678 -27.11 12.92 -31.79
N SER A 679 -27.97 13.87 -31.38
CA SER A 679 -29.27 13.53 -30.84
C SER A 679 -30.34 14.58 -31.15
N ASN A 680 -31.61 14.15 -31.26
CA ASN A 680 -32.76 15.01 -31.35
C ASN A 680 -33.40 15.32 -29.97
N PRO A 681 -34.14 16.40 -29.78
CA PRO A 681 -34.99 16.58 -28.61
C PRO A 681 -35.95 15.39 -28.41
N GLY A 682 -36.20 15.02 -27.16
CA GLY A 682 -37.04 13.86 -26.77
C GLY A 682 -36.37 12.51 -26.85
N GLU A 683 -35.18 12.38 -27.47
CA GLU A 683 -34.43 11.14 -27.55
C GLU A 683 -33.78 10.76 -26.21
N LEU A 684 -33.49 9.47 -26.04
CA LEU A 684 -32.94 8.90 -24.82
C LEU A 684 -31.40 8.86 -24.87
N VAL A 685 -30.77 9.58 -23.97
CA VAL A 685 -29.32 9.65 -23.78
C VAL A 685 -28.91 8.76 -22.61
N TYR A 686 -27.82 8.00 -22.76
CA TYR A 686 -27.30 7.10 -21.73
C TYR A 686 -25.86 7.45 -21.32
N SER A 687 -25.61 7.47 -20.00
CA SER A 687 -24.28 7.49 -19.41
C SER A 687 -24.12 6.36 -18.41
N PRO A 688 -23.25 5.36 -18.65
CA PRO A 688 -22.95 4.29 -17.68
C PRO A 688 -22.06 4.77 -16.51
N PHE A 689 -21.47 5.95 -16.63
CA PHE A 689 -20.61 6.57 -15.63
C PHE A 689 -21.08 8.00 -15.37
N ALA A 690 -22.29 8.13 -14.82
CA ALA A 690 -22.96 9.44 -14.68
C ALA A 690 -22.24 10.40 -13.71
N GLY A 691 -21.39 9.89 -12.81
CA GLY A 691 -20.67 10.72 -11.85
C GLY A 691 -21.62 11.59 -11.03
N ILE A 692 -21.38 12.92 -11.07
CA ILE A 692 -22.26 13.91 -10.47
C ILE A 692 -23.39 14.39 -11.40
N GLY A 693 -23.58 13.73 -12.55
CA GLY A 693 -24.72 13.91 -13.43
C GLY A 693 -24.54 14.91 -14.57
N SER A 694 -23.32 15.25 -14.98
CA SER A 694 -23.04 16.28 -16.00
C SER A 694 -23.72 15.98 -17.33
N GLU A 695 -23.67 14.76 -17.83
CA GLU A 695 -24.28 14.31 -19.08
C GLU A 695 -25.81 14.42 -18.99
N GLY A 696 -26.38 13.99 -17.88
CA GLY A 696 -27.83 14.05 -17.64
C GLY A 696 -28.33 15.50 -17.49
N TYR A 697 -27.56 16.34 -16.79
CA TYR A 697 -27.88 17.79 -16.65
C TYR A 697 -27.97 18.45 -18.01
N CYS A 698 -26.97 18.26 -18.88
CA CYS A 698 -26.99 18.81 -20.24
C CYS A 698 -28.14 18.21 -21.09
N ALA A 699 -28.35 16.89 -21.02
CA ALA A 699 -29.39 16.21 -21.78
C ALA A 699 -30.78 16.75 -21.41
N VAL A 700 -31.11 16.89 -20.14
CA VAL A 700 -32.42 17.41 -19.67
C VAL A 700 -32.57 18.89 -20.05
N LYS A 701 -31.56 19.72 -19.87
CA LYS A 701 -31.61 21.15 -20.28
C LYS A 701 -31.85 21.30 -21.79
N MET A 702 -31.30 20.40 -22.59
CA MET A 702 -31.49 20.39 -24.05
C MET A 702 -32.73 19.60 -24.49
N LYS A 703 -33.70 19.31 -23.57
CA LYS A 703 -34.94 18.58 -23.83
C LYS A 703 -34.80 17.15 -24.32
N ARG A 704 -33.68 16.45 -23.93
CA ARG A 704 -33.51 15.02 -24.12
C ARG A 704 -33.95 14.32 -22.84
N ARG A 705 -34.32 13.04 -22.96
CA ARG A 705 -34.48 12.17 -21.81
C ARG A 705 -33.12 11.58 -21.45
N PHE A 706 -32.94 11.24 -20.19
CA PHE A 706 -31.67 10.70 -19.71
C PHE A 706 -31.86 9.42 -18.90
N VAL A 707 -30.97 8.46 -19.10
CA VAL A 707 -30.78 7.33 -18.20
C VAL A 707 -29.29 7.23 -17.84
N GLY A 708 -28.97 6.93 -16.57
CA GLY A 708 -27.59 6.81 -16.13
C GLY A 708 -27.38 5.83 -15.00
N SER A 709 -26.14 5.44 -14.77
CA SER A 709 -25.73 4.67 -13.60
C SER A 709 -24.54 5.34 -12.90
N GLU A 710 -24.55 5.25 -11.57
CA GLU A 710 -23.46 5.72 -10.72
C GLU A 710 -23.29 4.76 -9.55
N LEU A 711 -22.07 4.23 -9.38
CA LEU A 711 -21.77 3.25 -8.33
C LEU A 711 -21.68 3.89 -6.95
N LYS A 712 -21.12 5.12 -6.87
CA LYS A 712 -20.85 5.79 -5.59
C LYS A 712 -22.08 6.53 -5.07
N PRO A 713 -22.61 6.18 -3.87
CA PRO A 713 -23.85 6.77 -3.35
C PRO A 713 -23.81 8.30 -3.16
N SER A 714 -22.66 8.88 -2.79
CA SER A 714 -22.55 10.34 -2.62
C SER A 714 -22.66 11.09 -3.95
N TYR A 715 -22.06 10.53 -5.03
CA TYR A 715 -22.16 11.10 -6.38
C TYR A 715 -23.56 10.93 -6.94
N TYR A 716 -24.16 9.76 -6.76
CA TYR A 716 -25.55 9.50 -7.12
C TYR A 716 -26.52 10.52 -6.50
N ARG A 717 -26.39 10.79 -5.17
CA ARG A 717 -27.24 11.79 -4.50
C ARG A 717 -27.07 13.19 -5.08
N LEU A 718 -25.82 13.61 -5.35
CA LEU A 718 -25.55 14.91 -5.95
C LEU A 718 -26.05 15.00 -7.40
N ALA A 719 -25.89 13.93 -8.18
CA ALA A 719 -26.41 13.82 -9.54
C ALA A 719 -27.95 13.97 -9.56
N CYS A 720 -28.66 13.30 -8.64
CA CYS A 720 -30.10 13.49 -8.50
C CYS A 720 -30.50 14.94 -8.21
N ALA A 721 -29.69 15.67 -7.43
CA ALA A 721 -29.96 17.10 -7.15
C ALA A 721 -29.79 17.94 -8.42
N TYR A 722 -28.70 17.79 -9.16
CA TYR A 722 -28.44 18.50 -10.42
C TYR A 722 -29.48 18.17 -11.50
N LEU A 723 -29.92 16.92 -11.59
CA LEU A 723 -30.96 16.51 -12.54
C LEU A 723 -32.32 17.16 -12.22
N ARG A 724 -32.66 17.33 -10.92
CA ARG A 724 -33.85 18.09 -10.51
C ARG A 724 -33.73 19.58 -10.84
N GLU A 725 -32.56 20.17 -10.61
CA GLU A 725 -32.25 21.57 -10.97
C GLU A 725 -32.42 21.79 -12.46
N ALA A 726 -31.85 20.91 -13.31
CA ALA A 726 -31.99 20.97 -14.76
C ALA A 726 -33.46 20.98 -15.24
N VAL A 727 -34.31 20.16 -14.60
CA VAL A 727 -35.76 20.16 -14.90
C VAL A 727 -36.41 21.49 -14.53
N ASN A 728 -36.08 22.07 -13.37
CA ASN A 728 -36.66 23.34 -12.92
C ASN A 728 -36.21 24.50 -13.82
N GLU A 729 -34.92 24.56 -14.18
CA GLU A 729 -34.44 25.59 -15.11
C GLU A 729 -35.03 25.47 -16.51
N SER A 730 -35.27 24.26 -17.00
CA SER A 730 -35.94 24.07 -18.29
C SER A 730 -37.39 24.53 -18.28
N LYS A 731 -38.11 24.50 -17.14
CA LYS A 731 -39.48 25.01 -16.98
C LYS A 731 -39.51 26.53 -16.88
N SER A 732 -38.61 27.13 -16.10
CA SER A 732 -38.58 28.61 -15.92
C SER A 732 -38.25 29.38 -17.18
N LEU A 733 -37.48 28.81 -18.10
CA LEU A 733 -37.22 29.41 -19.42
C LEU A 733 -38.46 29.47 -20.30
N PHE A 734 -39.51 28.69 -20.04
CA PHE A 734 -40.77 28.73 -20.78
C PHE A 734 -41.83 29.65 -20.18
N GLU A 735 -41.81 29.83 -18.86
CA GLU A 735 -42.72 30.81 -18.20
C GLU A 735 -42.31 32.24 -18.52
N GLY A 736 -41.04 32.53 -18.82
CA GLY A 736 -40.54 33.85 -19.24
C GLY A 736 -40.77 34.22 -20.72
N VAL A 737 -41.19 33.30 -21.59
CA VAL A 737 -41.48 33.50 -23.01
C VAL A 737 -43.01 33.61 -23.24
N ALA A 738 -43.84 33.30 -22.26
CA ALA A 738 -45.29 33.35 -22.31
C ALA A 738 -45.87 34.69 -21.71
N GLN A 739 -45.01 35.67 -21.38
CA GLN A 739 -45.36 37.06 -21.09
C GLN A 739 -44.72 37.96 -22.16
#